data_667f53ea48304d8ace0aaad3e90d7f14
#
_entry.id   667f53ea48304d8ace0aaad3e90d7f14
#
_cell.length_a   1.000
_cell.length_b   1.000
_cell.length_c   1.000
_cell.angle_alpha   90.00
_cell.angle_beta   90.00
_cell.angle_gamma   90.00
#
_symmetry.space_group_name_H-M   'P 1'
#
loop_
_entity.id
_entity.type
_entity.pdbx_description
1 polymer ?
#
loop_
_entity_poly.entity_id
_entity_poly.type
_entity_poly.pdbx_seq_one_letter_code
_entity_poly.pdbx_strand_id
1 'polypeptide(L)'
;MRTVILLLLSVLLNLPLWAQAEQRTASPKELAPVVIVSSYNTAVRHVNENLAEFFEEYTRSGIPNPITVEDINAHNLRDCLGWRHRLRRVLRKYYEHGNRPACIVLLGLEASSVFFSFDDAELKRTPVVVGMRSSAIVKIPAQQNLDIVEWDPESYDLTKDFNDYNIVGGELYYYDVKRNLDLIKRFYPECSTITFMTDNTLHGVTMHALFKKYAQKDKRFDVNYIDGRKMSMIEVDETISNMPPSQALLLGTWSVDNSNSYVVRNSTYTFGQTNPKLPTFTLTDVAMGHWPVAGYSPRYHVMGRTLADKVVEFLKTGRKKPVGLVENRYVFDLQRLDMLKLSLEGFSFNYDVVNEPLSVFEEYRDTILFITVLIIVLVSALAITLHLLRKSRRLSAKLVKQGKELLVAKYNAEEANQTKSRFIANISHEIRTPLNAVLGFSQLFANDQIEMSAEERKQYADLIMTNGNMLLKLIDDVLEVSKIEAGKLKFNIGEHDVVALVNTAAKIADANNKSADVEIRVETNVSRLMIETDRERLLQVLANLTTNAKKCTEKGTITIALEKLRKDDMISISVSDTGCGIPKEKATEVFERFSKLNSFRQGTGLGLSICKAFVEELGGKIWVDTTYTEGARFVFTHPIRQKKG
;
A
#
# COMPACT_ATOMS: atom_id res chain seq x y z
N MET A 1 19.63 47.96 -45.73
CA MET A 1 20.10 46.63 -46.17
C MET A 1 20.09 45.53 -45.05
N ARG A 2 20.34 45.82 -43.79
CA ARG A 2 20.27 44.81 -42.71
C ARG A 2 18.87 44.31 -42.40
N THR A 3 17.83 45.12 -42.57
CA THR A 3 16.44 44.77 -42.27
C THR A 3 15.79 43.88 -43.33
N VAL A 4 16.26 43.94 -44.59
CA VAL A 4 15.74 43.10 -45.68
C VAL A 4 16.35 41.68 -45.66
N ILE A 5 17.60 41.56 -45.16
CA ILE A 5 18.26 40.25 -45.02
C ILE A 5 17.65 39.42 -43.86
N LEU A 6 17.19 40.09 -42.80
CA LEU A 6 16.51 39.41 -41.69
C LEU A 6 15.09 38.95 -42.07
N LEU A 7 14.41 39.66 -42.97
CA LEU A 7 13.10 39.24 -43.49
C LEU A 7 13.20 38.10 -44.51
N LEU A 8 14.26 38.02 -45.28
CA LEU A 8 14.52 36.90 -46.20
C LEU A 8 14.96 35.62 -45.48
N LEU A 9 15.68 35.75 -44.37
CA LEU A 9 16.03 34.61 -43.52
C LEU A 9 14.82 34.08 -42.75
N SER A 10 13.84 34.90 -42.37
CA SER A 10 12.61 34.44 -41.71
C SER A 10 11.63 33.74 -42.66
N VAL A 11 11.70 34.07 -43.99
CA VAL A 11 10.88 33.40 -45.01
C VAL A 11 11.48 32.05 -45.43
N LEU A 12 12.81 31.91 -45.37
CA LEU A 12 13.48 30.63 -45.68
C LEU A 12 13.39 29.60 -44.53
N LEU A 13 13.10 30.05 -43.30
CA LEU A 13 12.89 29.17 -42.13
C LEU A 13 11.43 28.75 -41.95
N ASN A 14 10.49 29.26 -42.77
CA ASN A 14 9.07 28.92 -42.75
C ASN A 14 8.59 28.16 -44.01
N LEU A 15 9.46 27.45 -44.68
CA LEU A 15 9.01 26.46 -45.66
C LEU A 15 8.42 25.27 -44.90
N PRO A 16 7.16 24.90 -45.17
CA PRO A 16 6.52 23.82 -44.42
C PRO A 16 7.21 22.49 -44.72
N LEU A 17 7.59 21.81 -43.66
CA LEU A 17 8.19 20.47 -43.59
C LEU A 17 7.24 19.33 -44.08
N TRP A 18 6.31 19.62 -44.98
CA TRP A 18 5.44 18.57 -45.54
C TRP A 18 5.77 18.15 -46.97
N ALA A 19 6.95 18.55 -47.50
CA ALA A 19 7.48 17.97 -48.74
C ALA A 19 8.42 16.76 -48.52
N GLN A 20 8.49 16.20 -47.32
CA GLN A 20 9.15 14.91 -47.01
C GLN A 20 8.17 13.90 -46.41
N ALA A 21 6.98 13.84 -46.91
CA ALA A 21 6.03 12.86 -46.47
C ALA A 21 5.48 12.10 -47.67
N GLU A 22 6.22 11.17 -48.19
CA GLU A 22 5.68 9.94 -48.81
C GLU A 22 6.79 8.90 -48.98
N GLN A 23 7.58 8.69 -47.91
CA GLN A 23 7.97 7.35 -47.62
C GLN A 23 6.92 6.85 -46.62
N ARG A 24 5.98 6.03 -47.07
CA ARG A 24 5.21 5.11 -46.23
C ARG A 24 6.22 4.22 -45.50
N THR A 25 6.81 4.72 -44.42
CA THR A 25 7.32 3.87 -43.39
C THR A 25 6.12 3.12 -42.88
N ALA A 26 6.08 1.82 -43.12
CA ALA A 26 5.18 0.93 -42.42
C ALA A 26 5.14 1.37 -40.95
N SER A 27 3.95 1.63 -40.40
CA SER A 27 3.81 2.02 -38.99
C SER A 27 4.71 1.08 -38.19
N PRO A 28 5.58 1.60 -37.31
CA PRO A 28 6.41 0.72 -36.50
C PRO A 28 5.46 -0.30 -35.87
N LYS A 29 5.67 -1.57 -36.17
CA LYS A 29 4.85 -2.67 -35.63
C LYS A 29 4.86 -2.44 -34.11
N GLU A 30 3.74 -1.99 -33.57
CA GLU A 30 3.65 -1.72 -32.12
C GLU A 30 4.16 -2.95 -31.41
N LEU A 31 5.21 -2.80 -30.63
CA LEU A 31 5.83 -3.91 -29.93
C LEU A 31 4.81 -4.46 -28.93
N ALA A 32 4.65 -5.77 -28.93
CA ALA A 32 3.73 -6.44 -28.02
C ALA A 32 4.01 -6.03 -26.54
N PRO A 33 2.99 -5.59 -25.79
CA PRO A 33 3.20 -5.06 -24.46
C PRO A 33 3.55 -6.16 -23.44
N VAL A 34 4.25 -5.78 -22.39
CA VAL A 34 4.28 -6.51 -21.12
C VAL A 34 3.08 -6.05 -20.29
N VAL A 35 2.18 -6.97 -19.98
CA VAL A 35 0.96 -6.65 -19.23
C VAL A 35 1.12 -7.12 -17.79
N ILE A 36 1.19 -6.20 -16.85
CA ILE A 36 1.19 -6.51 -15.42
C ILE A 36 -0.26 -6.49 -14.95
N VAL A 37 -0.72 -7.63 -14.44
CA VAL A 37 -2.05 -7.76 -13.83
C VAL A 37 -1.88 -7.87 -12.33
N SER A 38 -2.35 -6.87 -11.60
CA SER A 38 -2.32 -6.85 -10.14
C SER A 38 -3.65 -7.32 -9.55
N SER A 39 -3.57 -8.04 -8.44
CA SER A 39 -4.74 -8.41 -7.63
C SER A 39 -5.40 -7.18 -7.02
N TYR A 40 -4.60 -6.23 -6.55
CA TYR A 40 -5.04 -5.05 -5.80
C TYR A 40 -4.68 -3.77 -6.54
N ASN A 41 -5.38 -2.70 -6.14
CA ASN A 41 -5.09 -1.36 -6.63
C ASN A 41 -3.61 -1.00 -6.41
N THR A 42 -3.01 -0.34 -7.39
CA THR A 42 -1.62 0.12 -7.35
C THR A 42 -1.33 1.11 -6.22
N ALA A 43 -2.33 1.71 -5.58
CA ALA A 43 -2.16 2.56 -4.39
C ALA A 43 -1.82 1.76 -3.12
N VAL A 44 -1.94 0.43 -3.14
CA VAL A 44 -1.58 -0.41 -2.00
C VAL A 44 -0.06 -0.49 -1.88
N ARG A 45 0.48 -0.14 -0.72
CA ARG A 45 1.91 0.07 -0.48
C ARG A 45 2.80 -1.06 -1.02
N HIS A 46 2.53 -2.31 -0.65
CA HIS A 46 3.38 -3.44 -1.07
C HIS A 46 3.29 -3.73 -2.58
N VAL A 47 2.14 -3.44 -3.24
CA VAL A 47 2.02 -3.52 -4.70
C VAL A 47 2.89 -2.46 -5.34
N ASN A 48 2.84 -1.25 -4.83
CA ASN A 48 3.61 -0.12 -5.30
C ASN A 48 5.12 -0.32 -5.17
N GLU A 49 5.58 -0.80 -4.03
CA GLU A 49 7.00 -1.09 -3.80
C GLU A 49 7.51 -2.12 -4.83
N ASN A 50 6.73 -3.16 -5.10
CA ASN A 50 7.06 -4.17 -6.12
C ASN A 50 7.02 -3.59 -7.54
N LEU A 51 6.03 -2.77 -7.86
CA LEU A 51 5.94 -2.13 -9.18
C LEU A 51 7.08 -1.14 -9.39
N ALA A 52 7.45 -0.36 -8.38
CA ALA A 52 8.54 0.61 -8.46
C ALA A 52 9.87 -0.10 -8.76
N GLU A 53 10.22 -1.17 -8.03
CA GLU A 53 11.42 -1.96 -8.31
C GLU A 53 11.36 -2.64 -9.69
N PHE A 54 10.16 -3.14 -10.08
CA PHE A 54 9.98 -3.74 -11.39
C PHE A 54 10.23 -2.73 -12.50
N PHE A 55 9.65 -1.54 -12.41
CA PHE A 55 9.82 -0.47 -13.42
C PHE A 55 11.26 0.02 -13.48
N GLU A 56 11.90 0.20 -12.34
CA GLU A 56 13.31 0.61 -12.28
C GLU A 56 14.19 -0.40 -13.05
N GLU A 57 14.09 -1.68 -12.74
CA GLU A 57 14.92 -2.73 -13.34
C GLU A 57 14.58 -2.94 -14.82
N TYR A 58 13.28 -2.95 -15.15
CA TYR A 58 12.86 -3.09 -16.54
C TYR A 58 13.35 -1.93 -17.41
N THR A 59 13.26 -0.69 -16.94
CA THR A 59 13.74 0.49 -17.64
C THR A 59 15.26 0.45 -17.82
N ARG A 60 15.99 0.05 -16.78
CA ARG A 60 17.45 -0.14 -16.84
C ARG A 60 17.86 -1.16 -17.89
N SER A 61 17.03 -2.17 -18.13
CA SER A 61 17.33 -3.23 -19.10
C SER A 61 17.32 -2.80 -20.57
N GLY A 62 16.70 -1.64 -20.89
CA GLY A 62 16.57 -1.09 -22.24
C GLY A 62 15.64 -1.88 -23.17
N ILE A 63 14.75 -2.72 -22.61
CA ILE A 63 13.73 -3.46 -23.40
C ILE A 63 12.71 -2.47 -23.96
N PRO A 64 12.44 -2.49 -25.27
CA PRO A 64 11.57 -1.52 -25.93
C PRO A 64 10.06 -1.84 -25.78
N ASN A 65 9.69 -3.01 -25.27
CA ASN A 65 8.29 -3.39 -25.12
C ASN A 65 7.60 -2.50 -24.09
N PRO A 66 6.44 -1.89 -24.41
CA PRO A 66 5.72 -1.06 -23.47
C PRO A 66 5.15 -1.89 -22.33
N ILE A 67 5.07 -1.29 -21.14
CA ILE A 67 4.42 -1.91 -19.98
C ILE A 67 3.04 -1.31 -19.78
N THR A 68 2.05 -2.15 -19.56
CA THR A 68 0.71 -1.76 -19.14
C THR A 68 0.42 -2.40 -17.79
N VAL A 69 -0.10 -1.62 -16.84
CA VAL A 69 -0.54 -2.14 -15.55
C VAL A 69 -2.05 -2.10 -15.50
N GLU A 70 -2.62 -3.26 -15.22
CA GLU A 70 -4.06 -3.46 -15.06
C GLU A 70 -4.31 -4.02 -13.66
N ASP A 71 -5.37 -3.61 -12.99
CA ASP A 71 -5.77 -4.22 -11.74
C ASP A 71 -7.15 -4.86 -11.83
N ILE A 72 -7.35 -5.94 -11.10
CA ILE A 72 -8.66 -6.60 -11.01
C ILE A 72 -9.45 -6.16 -9.79
N ASN A 73 -8.89 -5.27 -8.97
CA ASN A 73 -9.52 -4.67 -7.79
C ASN A 73 -10.18 -5.72 -6.88
N ALA A 74 -9.39 -6.68 -6.45
CA ALA A 74 -9.86 -7.82 -5.68
C ALA A 74 -9.88 -7.48 -4.17
N HIS A 75 -10.99 -6.94 -3.68
CA HIS A 75 -11.11 -6.54 -2.28
C HIS A 75 -11.92 -7.50 -1.42
N ASN A 76 -12.87 -8.22 -2.01
CA ASN A 76 -13.82 -9.02 -1.24
C ASN A 76 -14.02 -10.38 -1.90
N LEU A 77 -13.84 -11.45 -1.15
CA LEU A 77 -13.99 -12.81 -1.64
C LEU A 77 -15.37 -13.09 -2.29
N ARG A 78 -16.43 -12.46 -1.77
CA ARG A 78 -17.78 -12.58 -2.34
C ARG A 78 -17.89 -12.10 -3.79
N ASP A 79 -16.95 -11.23 -4.21
CA ASP A 79 -16.87 -10.72 -5.59
C ASP A 79 -15.88 -11.52 -6.46
N CYS A 80 -15.48 -12.72 -6.06
CA CYS A 80 -14.47 -13.50 -6.79
C CYS A 80 -14.91 -13.85 -8.23
N LEU A 81 -16.19 -13.99 -8.49
CA LEU A 81 -16.74 -14.14 -9.85
C LEU A 81 -16.61 -12.83 -10.65
N GLY A 82 -16.77 -11.68 -9.99
CA GLY A 82 -16.53 -10.37 -10.58
C GLY A 82 -15.07 -10.19 -11.01
N TRP A 83 -14.11 -10.71 -10.23
CA TRP A 83 -12.69 -10.68 -10.60
C TRP A 83 -12.46 -11.43 -11.91
N ARG A 84 -13.13 -12.59 -12.09
CA ARG A 84 -13.07 -13.39 -13.31
C ARG A 84 -13.60 -12.61 -14.52
N HIS A 85 -14.69 -11.88 -14.36
CA HIS A 85 -15.23 -11.01 -15.42
C HIS A 85 -14.30 -9.84 -15.72
N ARG A 86 -13.71 -9.19 -14.69
CA ARG A 86 -12.77 -8.08 -14.86
C ARG A 86 -11.52 -8.55 -15.60
N LEU A 87 -10.87 -9.62 -15.16
CA LEU A 87 -9.68 -10.14 -15.83
C LEU A 87 -9.97 -10.53 -17.29
N ARG A 88 -11.10 -11.20 -17.55
CA ARG A 88 -11.49 -11.54 -18.93
C ARG A 88 -11.65 -10.30 -19.79
N ARG A 89 -12.23 -9.23 -19.26
CA ARG A 89 -12.36 -7.94 -19.97
C ARG A 89 -11.01 -7.30 -20.25
N VAL A 90 -10.12 -7.31 -19.28
CA VAL A 90 -8.73 -6.83 -19.43
C VAL A 90 -8.02 -7.59 -20.54
N LEU A 91 -8.07 -8.92 -20.50
CA LEU A 91 -7.37 -9.76 -21.48
C LEU A 91 -7.94 -9.60 -22.89
N ARG A 92 -9.27 -9.47 -23.04
CA ARG A 92 -9.92 -9.25 -24.34
C ARG A 92 -9.36 -8.05 -25.09
N LYS A 93 -9.04 -6.95 -24.41
CA LYS A 93 -8.44 -5.76 -25.04
C LYS A 93 -7.20 -6.11 -25.87
N TYR A 94 -6.43 -7.08 -25.42
CA TYR A 94 -5.17 -7.47 -26.06
C TYR A 94 -5.37 -8.53 -27.15
N TYR A 95 -6.27 -9.50 -26.94
CA TYR A 95 -6.44 -10.62 -27.86
C TYR A 95 -7.38 -10.31 -29.03
N GLU A 96 -8.49 -9.58 -28.81
CA GLU A 96 -9.46 -9.23 -29.85
C GLU A 96 -8.89 -8.20 -30.86
N HIS A 97 -7.97 -7.35 -30.44
CA HIS A 97 -7.32 -6.35 -31.30
C HIS A 97 -5.97 -6.81 -31.89
N GLY A 98 -5.61 -8.09 -31.72
CA GLY A 98 -4.37 -8.65 -32.27
C GLY A 98 -3.08 -8.16 -31.61
N ASN A 99 -3.17 -7.38 -30.53
CA ASN A 99 -2.05 -6.84 -29.77
C ASN A 99 -1.69 -7.76 -28.60
N ARG A 100 -1.37 -9.01 -28.91
CA ARG A 100 -1.07 -10.04 -27.90
C ARG A 100 0.09 -9.62 -27.00
N PRO A 101 -0.03 -9.82 -25.66
CA PRO A 101 1.07 -9.53 -24.74
C PRO A 101 2.33 -10.33 -25.07
N ALA A 102 3.49 -9.68 -25.03
CA ALA A 102 4.77 -10.36 -25.10
C ALA A 102 5.00 -11.22 -23.84
N CYS A 103 4.52 -10.74 -22.71
CA CYS A 103 4.53 -11.45 -21.44
C CYS A 103 3.43 -10.87 -20.53
N ILE A 104 2.78 -11.72 -19.74
CA ILE A 104 1.88 -11.30 -18.67
C ILE A 104 2.60 -11.51 -17.34
N VAL A 105 2.58 -10.49 -16.47
CA VAL A 105 3.10 -10.59 -15.11
C VAL A 105 1.90 -10.59 -14.15
N LEU A 106 1.70 -11.68 -13.43
CA LEU A 106 0.61 -11.82 -12.47
C LEU A 106 1.13 -11.50 -11.06
N LEU A 107 0.65 -10.40 -10.48
CA LEU A 107 0.99 -9.97 -9.13
C LEU A 107 -0.16 -10.24 -8.16
N GLY A 108 0.09 -11.14 -7.23
CA GLY A 108 -0.87 -11.53 -6.19
C GLY A 108 -1.64 -12.81 -6.50
N LEU A 109 -2.32 -13.28 -5.47
CA LEU A 109 -3.00 -14.57 -5.48
C LEU A 109 -4.26 -14.54 -6.34
N GLU A 110 -5.06 -13.48 -6.23
CA GLU A 110 -6.38 -13.38 -6.88
C GLU A 110 -6.24 -13.31 -8.39
N ALA A 111 -5.35 -12.45 -8.90
CA ALA A 111 -5.08 -12.35 -10.33
C ALA A 111 -4.61 -13.70 -10.91
N SER A 112 -3.74 -14.37 -10.17
CA SER A 112 -3.24 -15.69 -10.56
C SER A 112 -4.32 -16.76 -10.48
N SER A 113 -5.10 -16.83 -9.38
CA SER A 113 -6.18 -17.80 -9.22
C SER A 113 -7.23 -17.67 -10.30
N VAL A 114 -7.58 -16.45 -10.67
CA VAL A 114 -8.49 -16.19 -11.80
C VAL A 114 -7.86 -16.63 -13.12
N PHE A 115 -6.61 -16.23 -13.39
CA PHE A 115 -5.93 -16.55 -14.64
C PHE A 115 -5.84 -18.05 -14.88
N PHE A 116 -5.35 -18.79 -13.89
CA PHE A 116 -5.20 -20.24 -13.97
C PHE A 116 -6.52 -21.03 -13.85
N SER A 117 -7.65 -20.31 -13.67
CA SER A 117 -8.99 -20.88 -13.72
C SER A 117 -9.62 -20.80 -15.12
N PHE A 118 -8.98 -20.13 -16.09
CA PHE A 118 -9.43 -20.13 -17.48
C PHE A 118 -8.86 -21.34 -18.23
N ASP A 119 -9.74 -22.16 -18.80
CA ASP A 119 -9.32 -23.21 -19.73
C ASP A 119 -9.34 -22.65 -21.17
N ASP A 120 -8.35 -21.82 -21.48
CA ASP A 120 -8.24 -21.09 -22.74
C ASP A 120 -6.89 -21.39 -23.39
N ALA A 121 -6.91 -21.89 -24.63
CA ALA A 121 -5.71 -22.31 -25.34
C ALA A 121 -4.73 -21.17 -25.67
N GLU A 122 -5.23 -19.94 -25.85
CA GLU A 122 -4.39 -18.78 -26.11
C GLU A 122 -3.68 -18.34 -24.82
N LEU A 123 -4.41 -18.30 -23.70
CA LEU A 123 -3.84 -17.98 -22.39
C LEU A 123 -2.79 -19.01 -21.96
N LYS A 124 -3.02 -20.28 -22.23
CA LYS A 124 -2.04 -21.35 -21.94
C LYS A 124 -0.73 -21.17 -22.71
N ARG A 125 -0.79 -20.62 -23.92
CA ARG A 125 0.41 -20.34 -24.75
C ARG A 125 1.10 -19.03 -24.41
N THR A 126 0.40 -18.10 -23.78
CA THR A 126 0.95 -16.78 -23.46
C THR A 126 2.03 -16.91 -22.39
N PRO A 127 3.22 -16.28 -22.58
CA PRO A 127 4.26 -16.27 -21.56
C PRO A 127 3.79 -15.57 -20.29
N VAL A 128 3.97 -16.23 -19.12
CA VAL A 128 3.52 -15.71 -17.83
C VAL A 128 4.66 -15.75 -16.83
N VAL A 129 4.84 -14.64 -16.13
CA VAL A 129 5.67 -14.53 -14.92
C VAL A 129 4.74 -14.32 -13.72
N VAL A 130 5.03 -15.02 -12.62
CA VAL A 130 4.17 -15.01 -11.42
C VAL A 130 4.93 -14.53 -10.19
N GLY A 131 4.30 -13.70 -9.35
CA GLY A 131 4.91 -13.21 -8.11
C GLY A 131 3.93 -12.71 -7.08
N MET A 132 4.44 -12.34 -5.90
CA MET A 132 3.70 -11.81 -4.75
C MET A 132 2.59 -12.75 -4.26
N ARG A 133 2.85 -14.06 -4.23
CA ARG A 133 1.84 -15.06 -3.88
C ARG A 133 2.46 -16.37 -3.41
N SER A 134 1.61 -17.23 -2.84
CA SER A 134 2.01 -18.59 -2.50
C SER A 134 2.12 -19.49 -3.73
N SER A 135 2.88 -20.57 -3.62
CA SER A 135 2.88 -21.65 -4.61
C SER A 135 1.55 -22.41 -4.66
N ALA A 136 0.83 -22.45 -3.53
CA ALA A 136 -0.50 -23.01 -3.46
C ALA A 136 -1.54 -22.08 -4.11
N ILE A 137 -2.49 -22.66 -4.84
CA ILE A 137 -3.54 -21.94 -5.56
C ILE A 137 -4.84 -22.74 -5.52
N VAL A 138 -5.96 -22.03 -5.54
CA VAL A 138 -7.28 -22.58 -5.76
C VAL A 138 -7.84 -22.03 -7.08
N LYS A 139 -8.60 -22.82 -7.81
CA LYS A 139 -9.27 -22.39 -9.03
C LYS A 139 -10.61 -21.76 -8.69
N ILE A 140 -10.88 -20.58 -9.24
CA ILE A 140 -12.17 -19.93 -9.09
C ILE A 140 -13.14 -20.56 -10.09
N PRO A 141 -14.27 -21.12 -9.62
CA PRO A 141 -15.21 -21.82 -10.48
C PRO A 141 -15.86 -20.89 -11.52
N ALA A 142 -16.32 -21.48 -12.62
CA ALA A 142 -17.01 -20.74 -13.68
C ALA A 142 -18.52 -20.56 -13.40
N GLN A 143 -19.04 -21.21 -12.37
CA GLN A 143 -20.48 -21.21 -12.02
C GLN A 143 -20.92 -19.81 -11.60
N GLN A 144 -22.16 -19.44 -11.97
CA GLN A 144 -22.70 -18.10 -11.66
C GLN A 144 -23.09 -17.91 -10.20
N ASN A 145 -23.43 -19.00 -9.49
CA ASN A 145 -23.83 -18.98 -8.08
C ASN A 145 -22.82 -19.80 -7.28
N LEU A 146 -21.86 -19.14 -6.66
CA LEU A 146 -20.90 -19.74 -5.76
C LEU A 146 -21.29 -19.41 -4.32
N ASP A 147 -21.62 -20.43 -3.53
CA ASP A 147 -21.71 -20.28 -2.09
C ASP A 147 -20.28 -20.25 -1.51
N ILE A 148 -19.84 -19.06 -1.15
CA ILE A 148 -18.48 -18.83 -0.61
C ILE A 148 -18.28 -19.53 0.74
N VAL A 149 -19.35 -19.65 1.54
CA VAL A 149 -19.28 -20.24 2.89
C VAL A 149 -19.03 -21.75 2.80
N GLU A 150 -19.70 -22.42 1.83
CA GLU A 150 -19.55 -23.84 1.61
C GLU A 150 -18.53 -24.18 0.51
N TRP A 151 -17.88 -23.17 -0.05
CA TRP A 151 -16.86 -23.40 -1.08
C TRP A 151 -15.63 -24.09 -0.52
N ASP A 152 -15.40 -25.32 -0.93
CA ASP A 152 -14.29 -26.18 -0.50
C ASP A 152 -13.45 -26.63 -1.70
N PRO A 153 -12.59 -25.72 -2.22
CA PRO A 153 -11.80 -26.01 -3.42
C PRO A 153 -10.61 -26.92 -3.13
N GLU A 154 -10.16 -27.62 -4.18
CA GLU A 154 -8.88 -28.31 -4.15
C GLU A 154 -7.70 -27.34 -4.19
N SER A 155 -6.63 -27.68 -3.47
CA SER A 155 -5.35 -26.97 -3.55
C SER A 155 -4.46 -27.57 -4.64
N TYR A 156 -4.03 -26.70 -5.55
CA TYR A 156 -3.05 -27.00 -6.59
C TYR A 156 -1.70 -26.36 -6.26
N ASP A 157 -0.62 -26.95 -6.77
CA ASP A 157 0.74 -26.38 -6.67
C ASP A 157 1.13 -25.77 -8.04
N LEU A 158 1.36 -24.46 -8.07
CA LEU A 158 1.68 -23.77 -9.31
C LEU A 158 2.95 -24.30 -9.98
N THR A 159 3.87 -24.85 -9.21
CA THR A 159 5.14 -25.38 -9.72
C THR A 159 5.02 -26.78 -10.34
N LYS A 160 3.86 -27.45 -10.16
CA LYS A 160 3.65 -28.86 -10.56
C LYS A 160 2.40 -29.09 -11.39
N ASP A 161 1.30 -28.42 -11.07
CA ASP A 161 -0.03 -28.78 -11.56
C ASP A 161 -0.47 -27.95 -12.80
N PHE A 162 0.37 -27.01 -13.27
CA PHE A 162 0.06 -26.10 -14.39
C PHE A 162 1.08 -26.18 -15.53
N ASN A 163 1.56 -27.38 -15.82
CA ASN A 163 2.55 -27.62 -16.88
C ASN A 163 2.04 -27.33 -18.30
N ASP A 164 0.72 -27.25 -18.47
CA ASP A 164 0.05 -26.88 -19.71
C ASP A 164 0.04 -25.36 -19.97
N TYR A 165 0.39 -24.55 -18.96
CA TYR A 165 0.57 -23.12 -19.13
C TYR A 165 2.04 -22.74 -19.42
N ASN A 166 2.21 -21.69 -20.20
CA ASN A 166 3.54 -21.19 -20.55
C ASN A 166 4.12 -20.30 -19.45
N ILE A 167 4.36 -20.87 -18.27
CA ILE A 167 5.03 -20.14 -17.17
C ILE A 167 6.51 -20.04 -17.52
N VAL A 168 7.01 -18.81 -17.68
CA VAL A 168 8.39 -18.55 -18.11
C VAL A 168 9.31 -18.12 -16.97
N GLY A 169 8.75 -17.83 -15.81
CA GLY A 169 9.47 -17.48 -14.59
C GLY A 169 8.52 -17.09 -13.45
N GLY A 170 9.09 -16.78 -12.33
CA GLY A 170 8.34 -16.32 -11.17
C GLY A 170 9.14 -16.46 -9.88
N GLU A 171 8.59 -15.91 -8.80
CA GLU A 171 9.08 -16.09 -7.45
C GLU A 171 7.87 -16.20 -6.51
N LEU A 172 7.82 -17.28 -5.73
CA LEU A 172 6.66 -17.67 -4.95
C LEU A 172 7.03 -17.93 -3.49
N TYR A 173 6.09 -17.66 -2.60
CA TYR A 173 6.17 -18.09 -1.22
C TYR A 173 5.71 -19.55 -1.11
N TYR A 174 6.47 -20.36 -0.38
CA TYR A 174 6.12 -21.75 -0.10
C TYR A 174 5.79 -21.92 1.37
N TYR A 175 4.57 -22.37 1.66
CA TYR A 175 4.14 -22.65 3.03
C TYR A 175 4.29 -24.13 3.33
N ASP A 176 5.28 -24.46 4.15
CA ASP A 176 5.58 -25.85 4.53
C ASP A 176 4.74 -26.28 5.73
N VAL A 177 3.56 -26.80 5.44
CA VAL A 177 2.63 -27.32 6.47
C VAL A 177 3.31 -28.42 7.29
N LYS A 178 4.04 -29.34 6.64
CA LYS A 178 4.68 -30.48 7.33
C LYS A 178 5.67 -30.00 8.38
N ARG A 179 6.58 -29.09 8.02
CA ARG A 179 7.58 -28.57 8.97
C ARG A 179 6.94 -27.82 10.14
N ASN A 180 5.84 -27.12 9.92
CA ASN A 180 5.11 -26.48 11.00
C ASN A 180 4.43 -27.51 11.92
N LEU A 181 3.86 -28.59 11.36
CA LEU A 181 3.33 -29.70 12.16
C LEU A 181 4.45 -30.42 12.94
N ASP A 182 5.60 -30.63 12.35
CA ASP A 182 6.78 -31.21 13.01
C ASP A 182 7.29 -30.27 14.13
N LEU A 183 7.25 -28.94 13.91
CA LEU A 183 7.59 -27.95 14.92
C LEU A 183 6.64 -27.98 16.11
N ILE A 184 5.33 -28.10 15.89
CA ILE A 184 4.33 -28.27 16.94
C ILE A 184 4.61 -29.53 17.76
N LYS A 185 4.83 -30.66 17.10
CA LYS A 185 5.16 -31.93 17.78
C LYS A 185 6.45 -31.89 18.58
N ARG A 186 7.42 -31.10 18.13
CA ARG A 186 8.69 -30.94 18.84
C ARG A 186 8.52 -30.21 20.17
N PHE A 187 7.73 -29.14 20.19
CA PHE A 187 7.46 -28.39 21.42
C PHE A 187 6.39 -29.07 22.31
N TYR A 188 5.42 -29.72 21.69
CA TYR A 188 4.29 -30.34 22.34
C TYR A 188 4.11 -31.78 21.81
N PRO A 189 4.95 -32.75 22.29
CA PRO A 189 4.92 -34.13 21.79
C PRO A 189 3.53 -34.80 22.03
N GLU A 190 2.88 -34.47 23.14
CA GLU A 190 1.55 -35.02 23.52
C GLU A 190 0.37 -34.34 22.82
N CYS A 191 0.60 -33.25 22.12
CA CYS A 191 -0.47 -32.56 21.38
C CYS A 191 -1.03 -33.45 20.28
N SER A 192 -2.31 -33.82 20.39
CA SER A 192 -3.02 -34.65 19.41
C SER A 192 -4.04 -33.88 18.60
N THR A 193 -4.37 -32.66 18.97
CA THR A 193 -5.39 -31.84 18.30
C THR A 193 -4.82 -30.49 17.88
N ILE A 194 -5.00 -30.15 16.60
CA ILE A 194 -4.65 -28.85 16.06
C ILE A 194 -5.90 -28.14 15.56
N THR A 195 -6.02 -26.87 15.90
CA THR A 195 -7.00 -25.98 15.26
C THR A 195 -6.28 -25.12 14.24
N PHE A 196 -6.72 -25.18 12.98
CA PHE A 196 -6.18 -24.35 11.91
C PHE A 196 -7.10 -23.16 11.66
N MET A 197 -6.54 -21.95 11.71
CA MET A 197 -7.31 -20.71 11.62
C MET A 197 -7.04 -19.98 10.31
N THR A 198 -8.13 -19.67 9.60
CA THR A 198 -8.08 -18.89 8.35
C THR A 198 -9.22 -17.89 8.27
N ASP A 199 -9.01 -16.84 7.49
CA ASP A 199 -9.93 -15.72 7.31
C ASP A 199 -10.84 -15.83 6.07
N ASN A 200 -11.73 -14.85 5.90
CA ASN A 200 -12.65 -14.74 4.77
C ASN A 200 -12.01 -14.04 3.57
N THR A 201 -10.79 -14.45 3.19
CA THR A 201 -10.10 -13.99 1.98
C THR A 201 -9.80 -15.16 1.05
N LEU A 202 -9.43 -14.89 -0.21
CA LEU A 202 -8.95 -15.95 -1.10
C LEU A 202 -7.67 -16.60 -0.55
N HIS A 203 -6.83 -15.81 0.12
CA HIS A 203 -5.65 -16.35 0.79
C HIS A 203 -6.06 -17.34 1.89
N GLY A 204 -7.04 -16.97 2.73
CA GLY A 204 -7.59 -17.87 3.75
C GLY A 204 -8.14 -19.17 3.16
N VAL A 205 -8.95 -19.08 2.10
CA VAL A 205 -9.46 -20.26 1.37
C VAL A 205 -8.33 -21.11 0.80
N THR A 206 -7.30 -20.47 0.23
CA THR A 206 -6.14 -21.19 -0.33
C THR A 206 -5.34 -21.90 0.76
N MET A 207 -5.12 -21.23 1.89
CA MET A 207 -4.43 -21.82 3.05
C MET A 207 -5.23 -22.97 3.66
N HIS A 208 -6.56 -22.80 3.76
CA HIS A 208 -7.46 -23.85 4.22
C HIS A 208 -7.34 -25.10 3.33
N ALA A 209 -7.46 -24.93 2.02
CA ALA A 209 -7.34 -26.03 1.06
C ALA A 209 -5.96 -26.69 1.09
N LEU A 210 -4.87 -25.89 1.19
CA LEU A 210 -3.51 -26.37 1.32
C LEU A 210 -3.35 -27.23 2.59
N PHE A 211 -3.76 -26.68 3.74
CA PHE A 211 -3.64 -27.35 5.02
C PHE A 211 -4.44 -28.64 5.04
N LYS A 212 -5.70 -28.62 4.58
CA LYS A 212 -6.58 -29.78 4.48
C LYS A 212 -5.95 -30.91 3.66
N LYS A 213 -5.34 -30.58 2.52
CA LYS A 213 -4.64 -31.56 1.65
C LYS A 213 -3.50 -32.29 2.36
N TYR A 214 -2.77 -31.59 3.27
CA TYR A 214 -1.71 -32.17 4.09
C TYR A 214 -2.25 -32.87 5.32
N ALA A 215 -3.19 -32.28 6.04
CA ALA A 215 -3.78 -32.84 7.25
C ALA A 215 -4.46 -34.19 7.03
N GLN A 216 -5.11 -34.38 5.89
CA GLN A 216 -5.70 -35.67 5.51
C GLN A 216 -4.68 -36.83 5.45
N LYS A 217 -3.41 -36.53 5.20
CA LYS A 217 -2.32 -37.50 5.10
C LYS A 217 -1.57 -37.69 6.42
N ASP A 218 -1.61 -36.69 7.30
CA ASP A 218 -0.92 -36.68 8.57
C ASP A 218 -1.87 -37.11 9.70
N LYS A 219 -1.78 -38.38 10.06
CA LYS A 219 -2.64 -38.98 11.09
C LYS A 219 -2.19 -38.72 12.55
N ARG A 220 -1.19 -37.88 12.74
CA ARG A 220 -0.68 -37.53 14.08
C ARG A 220 -1.59 -36.60 14.85
N PHE A 221 -2.50 -35.92 14.13
CA PHE A 221 -3.37 -34.90 14.71
C PHE A 221 -4.82 -35.05 14.25
N ASP A 222 -5.73 -34.85 15.20
CA ASP A 222 -7.11 -34.49 14.91
C ASP A 222 -7.16 -32.99 14.59
N VAL A 223 -7.92 -32.62 13.57
CA VAL A 223 -7.91 -31.25 13.07
C VAL A 223 -9.27 -30.59 13.20
N ASN A 224 -9.28 -29.45 13.87
CA ASN A 224 -10.39 -28.50 13.91
C ASN A 224 -10.08 -27.29 13.03
N TYR A 225 -11.11 -26.57 12.63
CA TYR A 225 -10.98 -25.39 11.80
C TYR A 225 -11.71 -24.19 12.40
N ILE A 226 -11.02 -23.07 12.47
CA ILE A 226 -11.62 -21.74 12.63
C ILE A 226 -11.62 -21.11 11.25
N ASP A 227 -12.81 -21.06 10.64
CA ASP A 227 -13.01 -20.56 9.28
C ASP A 227 -13.71 -19.21 9.33
N GLY A 228 -12.98 -18.13 9.03
CA GLY A 228 -13.49 -16.77 9.00
C GLY A 228 -14.59 -16.51 7.98
N ARG A 229 -14.88 -17.45 7.08
CA ARG A 229 -16.07 -17.38 6.22
C ARG A 229 -17.36 -17.71 6.97
N LYS A 230 -17.26 -18.50 8.04
CA LYS A 230 -18.38 -19.04 8.85
C LYS A 230 -18.52 -18.34 10.18
N MET A 231 -17.43 -17.81 10.72
CA MET A 231 -17.35 -17.28 12.07
C MET A 231 -17.07 -15.78 12.07
N SER A 232 -17.73 -15.07 12.94
CA SER A 232 -17.44 -13.69 13.28
C SER A 232 -16.23 -13.59 14.22
N MET A 233 -15.63 -12.41 14.34
CA MET A 233 -14.53 -12.16 15.27
C MET A 233 -14.89 -12.52 16.73
N ILE A 234 -16.14 -12.27 17.15
CA ILE A 234 -16.62 -12.56 18.50
C ILE A 234 -16.67 -14.08 18.73
N GLU A 235 -17.23 -14.85 17.81
CA GLU A 235 -17.29 -16.30 17.88
C GLU A 235 -15.89 -16.95 17.87
N VAL A 236 -14.96 -16.35 17.13
CA VAL A 236 -13.56 -16.79 17.10
C VAL A 236 -12.89 -16.53 18.45
N ASP A 237 -13.08 -15.33 19.03
CA ASP A 237 -12.52 -14.98 20.35
C ASP A 237 -13.06 -15.91 21.44
N GLU A 238 -14.37 -16.18 21.44
CA GLU A 238 -15.00 -17.15 22.36
C GLU A 238 -14.44 -18.57 22.15
N THR A 239 -14.25 -18.98 20.89
CA THR A 239 -13.68 -20.29 20.56
C THR A 239 -12.27 -20.42 21.12
N ILE A 240 -11.40 -19.42 20.87
CA ILE A 240 -10.02 -19.38 21.34
C ILE A 240 -9.96 -19.36 22.86
N SER A 241 -10.85 -18.60 23.52
CA SER A 241 -10.94 -18.50 24.96
C SER A 241 -11.17 -19.89 25.63
N ASN A 242 -11.98 -20.70 24.97
CA ASN A 242 -12.37 -22.03 25.47
C ASN A 242 -11.41 -23.16 25.04
N MET A 243 -10.39 -22.87 24.23
CA MET A 243 -9.42 -23.89 23.81
C MET A 243 -8.52 -24.34 24.97
N PRO A 244 -8.40 -25.64 25.21
CA PRO A 244 -7.52 -26.14 26.25
C PRO A 244 -6.04 -26.03 25.83
N PRO A 245 -5.10 -25.83 26.76
CA PRO A 245 -3.68 -25.71 26.49
C PRO A 245 -3.02 -27.02 25.99
N SER A 246 -3.74 -28.13 25.98
CA SER A 246 -3.32 -29.41 25.37
C SER A 246 -3.49 -29.43 23.84
N GLN A 247 -4.20 -28.44 23.27
CA GLN A 247 -4.34 -28.25 21.83
C GLN A 247 -3.38 -27.18 21.34
N ALA A 248 -3.05 -27.23 20.05
CA ALA A 248 -2.28 -26.18 19.41
C ALA A 248 -3.14 -25.43 18.37
N LEU A 249 -2.94 -24.13 18.29
CA LEU A 249 -3.50 -23.30 17.24
C LEU A 249 -2.43 -23.03 16.19
N LEU A 250 -2.73 -23.28 14.93
CA LEU A 250 -1.89 -22.91 13.80
C LEU A 250 -2.57 -21.79 13.01
N LEU A 251 -1.97 -20.61 12.99
CA LEU A 251 -2.42 -19.47 12.22
C LEU A 251 -2.02 -19.61 10.77
N GLY A 252 -3.01 -19.60 9.89
CA GLY A 252 -2.82 -19.38 8.45
C GLY A 252 -2.87 -17.90 8.11
N THR A 253 -4.06 -17.31 8.20
CA THR A 253 -4.32 -15.90 7.93
C THR A 253 -5.45 -15.39 8.83
N TRP A 254 -5.42 -14.10 9.16
CA TRP A 254 -6.55 -13.47 9.81
C TRP A 254 -6.60 -11.97 9.52
N SER A 255 -7.50 -11.56 8.63
CA SER A 255 -7.69 -10.17 8.21
C SER A 255 -9.15 -9.77 8.06
N VAL A 256 -10.04 -10.71 7.76
CA VAL A 256 -11.45 -10.48 7.46
C VAL A 256 -12.29 -11.64 7.99
N ASP A 257 -13.35 -11.35 8.71
CA ASP A 257 -14.32 -12.33 9.22
C ASP A 257 -15.54 -12.51 8.29
N ASN A 258 -16.54 -13.25 8.73
CA ASN A 258 -17.77 -13.52 7.97
C ASN A 258 -18.62 -12.26 7.71
N SER A 259 -18.46 -11.20 8.49
CA SER A 259 -19.14 -9.92 8.28
C SER A 259 -18.47 -9.05 7.19
N ASN A 260 -17.35 -9.49 6.62
CA ASN A 260 -16.43 -8.72 5.76
C ASN A 260 -15.87 -7.46 6.42
N SER A 261 -15.86 -7.42 7.73
CA SER A 261 -15.19 -6.37 8.48
C SER A 261 -13.68 -6.62 8.43
N TYR A 262 -12.95 -5.63 7.92
CA TYR A 262 -11.49 -5.66 8.02
C TYR A 262 -11.10 -5.51 9.48
N VAL A 263 -10.44 -6.51 9.96
CA VAL A 263 -9.92 -6.53 11.32
C VAL A 263 -8.74 -5.58 11.40
N VAL A 264 -8.77 -4.63 12.32
CA VAL A 264 -7.67 -3.68 12.54
C VAL A 264 -6.38 -4.47 12.81
N ARG A 265 -5.26 -3.99 12.28
CA ARG A 265 -3.94 -4.67 12.26
C ARG A 265 -3.47 -5.31 13.58
N ASN A 266 -4.08 -4.92 14.71
CA ASN A 266 -3.74 -5.38 16.06
C ASN A 266 -4.75 -6.35 16.68
N SER A 267 -5.75 -6.81 15.95
CA SER A 267 -6.79 -7.69 16.52
C SER A 267 -6.28 -9.10 16.83
N THR A 268 -5.26 -9.58 16.13
CA THR A 268 -4.57 -10.82 16.51
C THR A 268 -3.89 -10.71 17.88
N TYR A 269 -3.53 -9.50 18.31
CA TYR A 269 -3.06 -9.24 19.67
C TYR A 269 -4.16 -9.51 20.71
N THR A 270 -5.39 -9.11 20.42
CA THR A 270 -6.54 -9.37 21.30
C THR A 270 -6.72 -10.87 21.53
N PHE A 271 -6.68 -11.68 20.48
CA PHE A 271 -6.76 -13.15 20.61
C PHE A 271 -5.65 -13.74 21.48
N GLY A 272 -4.42 -13.20 21.37
CA GLY A 272 -3.30 -13.60 22.22
C GLY A 272 -3.48 -13.27 23.68
N GLN A 273 -4.24 -12.21 24.01
CA GLN A 273 -4.59 -11.86 25.40
C GLN A 273 -5.74 -12.70 25.95
N THR A 274 -6.68 -13.11 25.09
CA THR A 274 -7.83 -13.93 25.46
C THR A 274 -7.40 -15.30 26.02
N ASN A 275 -6.40 -15.94 25.38
CA ASN A 275 -5.85 -17.21 25.84
C ASN A 275 -4.32 -17.25 25.76
N PRO A 276 -3.60 -16.57 26.68
CA PRO A 276 -2.15 -16.41 26.59
C PRO A 276 -1.37 -17.73 26.77
N LYS A 277 -1.98 -18.77 27.35
CA LYS A 277 -1.36 -20.09 27.54
C LYS A 277 -1.56 -21.04 26.36
N LEU A 278 -2.36 -20.66 25.38
CA LEU A 278 -2.59 -21.48 24.20
C LEU A 278 -1.32 -21.59 23.35
N PRO A 279 -0.85 -22.82 23.07
CA PRO A 279 0.24 -23.03 22.10
C PRO A 279 -0.17 -22.54 20.71
N THR A 280 0.37 -21.41 20.29
CA THR A 280 0.02 -20.80 19.00
C THR A 280 1.25 -20.75 18.10
N PHE A 281 1.07 -21.22 16.86
CA PHE A 281 2.09 -21.24 15.82
C PHE A 281 1.59 -20.49 14.59
N THR A 282 2.49 -20.09 13.70
CA THR A 282 2.08 -19.43 12.45
C THR A 282 2.69 -20.12 11.23
N LEU A 283 1.86 -20.30 10.21
CA LEU A 283 2.28 -20.82 8.91
C LEU A 283 2.81 -19.69 7.98
N THR A 284 2.34 -18.48 8.20
CA THR A 284 2.53 -17.35 7.29
C THR A 284 3.20 -16.13 7.92
N ASP A 285 3.80 -16.27 9.10
CA ASP A 285 4.40 -15.17 9.87
C ASP A 285 3.37 -14.13 10.40
N VAL A 286 2.08 -14.37 10.20
CA VAL A 286 1.01 -13.51 10.73
C VAL A 286 1.08 -13.50 12.25
N ALA A 287 0.98 -12.32 12.83
CA ALA A 287 1.03 -12.04 14.27
C ALA A 287 2.32 -12.45 15.00
N MET A 288 3.39 -12.84 14.26
CA MET A 288 4.69 -13.13 14.87
C MET A 288 5.20 -11.89 15.64
N GLY A 289 5.72 -12.12 16.84
CA GLY A 289 6.11 -11.05 17.77
C GLY A 289 4.96 -10.53 18.65
N HIS A 290 3.74 -11.08 18.52
CA HIS A 290 2.57 -10.69 19.31
C HIS A 290 1.85 -11.88 19.93
N TRP A 291 1.69 -12.98 19.21
CA TRP A 291 0.90 -14.11 19.65
C TRP A 291 1.55 -15.48 19.40
N PRO A 292 1.95 -15.87 18.15
CA PRO A 292 2.58 -17.15 17.92
C PRO A 292 3.93 -17.26 18.64
N VAL A 293 4.20 -18.45 19.16
CA VAL A 293 5.49 -18.79 19.80
C VAL A 293 6.55 -19.10 18.76
N ALA A 294 6.13 -19.66 17.62
CA ALA A 294 7.03 -20.07 16.56
C ALA A 294 6.31 -20.23 15.23
N GLY A 295 7.10 -20.24 14.16
CA GLY A 295 6.64 -20.58 12.81
C GLY A 295 7.79 -20.98 11.92
N TYR A 296 7.50 -21.71 10.84
CA TYR A 296 8.37 -21.90 9.71
C TYR A 296 7.74 -21.28 8.48
N SER A 297 8.18 -20.09 8.13
CA SER A 297 7.54 -19.19 7.17
C SER A 297 8.52 -18.63 6.15
N PRO A 298 8.05 -18.19 4.97
CA PRO A 298 8.89 -17.54 3.98
C PRO A 298 9.49 -16.23 4.51
N ARG A 299 10.71 -15.92 4.07
CA ARG A 299 11.32 -14.61 4.29
C ARG A 299 10.73 -13.61 3.30
N TYR A 300 9.63 -12.95 3.70
CA TYR A 300 8.97 -11.97 2.85
C TYR A 300 9.88 -10.82 2.46
N HIS A 301 9.90 -10.49 1.19
CA HIS A 301 10.66 -9.37 0.63
C HIS A 301 9.99 -8.80 -0.61
N VAL A 302 10.41 -7.61 -1.03
CA VAL A 302 9.99 -7.03 -2.31
C VAL A 302 10.68 -7.78 -3.44
N MET A 303 9.91 -8.32 -4.37
CA MET A 303 10.42 -9.18 -5.46
C MET A 303 10.31 -8.53 -6.85
N GLY A 304 9.96 -7.24 -6.89
CA GLY A 304 9.74 -6.51 -8.15
C GLY A 304 10.92 -6.61 -9.10
N ARG A 305 12.14 -6.41 -8.62
CA ARG A 305 13.38 -6.54 -9.39
C ARG A 305 13.57 -7.96 -9.95
N THR A 306 13.42 -8.96 -9.11
CA THR A 306 13.54 -10.37 -9.53
C THR A 306 12.54 -10.74 -10.63
N LEU A 307 11.30 -10.23 -10.53
CA LEU A 307 10.28 -10.48 -11.55
C LEU A 307 10.61 -9.75 -12.87
N ALA A 308 11.11 -8.51 -12.79
CA ALA A 308 11.56 -7.77 -13.95
C ALA A 308 12.71 -8.51 -14.68
N ASP A 309 13.71 -8.98 -13.94
CA ASP A 309 14.82 -9.76 -14.51
C ASP A 309 14.36 -11.00 -15.27
N LYS A 310 13.36 -11.72 -14.73
CA LYS A 310 12.79 -12.91 -15.40
C LYS A 310 12.06 -12.53 -16.70
N VAL A 311 11.31 -11.44 -16.70
CA VAL A 311 10.65 -10.90 -17.91
C VAL A 311 11.70 -10.48 -18.94
N VAL A 312 12.67 -9.69 -18.52
CA VAL A 312 13.76 -9.17 -19.37
C VAL A 312 14.55 -10.31 -20.02
N GLU A 313 14.94 -11.29 -19.23
CA GLU A 313 15.69 -12.43 -19.76
C GLU A 313 14.87 -13.24 -20.74
N PHE A 314 13.60 -13.49 -20.43
CA PHE A 314 12.71 -14.17 -21.36
C PHE A 314 12.54 -13.39 -22.68
N LEU A 315 12.31 -12.07 -22.60
CA LEU A 315 12.15 -11.25 -23.81
C LEU A 315 13.43 -11.16 -24.65
N LYS A 316 14.62 -11.18 -24.02
CA LYS A 316 15.91 -11.16 -24.72
C LYS A 316 16.31 -12.51 -25.32
N THR A 317 16.02 -13.59 -24.65
CA THR A 317 16.62 -14.90 -24.96
C THR A 317 15.60 -15.98 -25.37
N GLY A 318 14.31 -15.77 -25.10
CA GLY A 318 13.25 -16.78 -25.24
C GLY A 318 13.36 -17.94 -24.23
N ARG A 319 14.33 -17.90 -23.31
CA ARG A 319 14.57 -18.97 -22.34
C ARG A 319 13.65 -18.82 -21.13
N LYS A 320 13.05 -19.94 -20.73
CA LYS A 320 12.27 -20.01 -19.48
C LYS A 320 13.23 -20.20 -18.30
N LYS A 321 12.98 -19.51 -17.21
CA LYS A 321 13.60 -19.81 -15.91
C LYS A 321 12.63 -20.57 -15.03
N PRO A 322 13.09 -21.49 -14.21
CA PRO A 322 12.23 -22.14 -13.22
C PRO A 322 11.65 -21.07 -12.28
N VAL A 323 10.44 -21.34 -11.82
CA VAL A 323 9.83 -20.55 -10.78
C VAL A 323 10.64 -20.74 -9.49
N GLY A 324 11.16 -19.66 -8.92
CA GLY A 324 11.88 -19.66 -7.67
C GLY A 324 10.93 -19.80 -6.48
N LEU A 325 11.38 -20.45 -5.44
CA LEU A 325 10.71 -20.45 -4.13
C LEU A 325 11.53 -19.62 -3.17
N VAL A 326 10.87 -18.70 -2.48
CA VAL A 326 11.50 -17.90 -1.43
C VAL A 326 11.92 -18.82 -0.29
N GLU A 327 13.13 -18.60 0.22
CA GLU A 327 13.65 -19.37 1.33
C GLU A 327 12.81 -19.19 2.59
N ASN A 328 12.50 -20.31 3.24
CA ASN A 328 11.80 -20.32 4.51
C ASN A 328 12.81 -20.31 5.65
N ARG A 329 12.36 -19.76 6.79
CA ARG A 329 13.13 -19.71 8.02
C ARG A 329 12.26 -20.13 9.21
N TYR A 330 12.90 -20.63 10.25
CA TYR A 330 12.28 -20.72 11.56
C TYR A 330 12.32 -19.34 12.21
N VAL A 331 11.21 -18.94 12.79
CA VAL A 331 11.10 -17.71 13.59
C VAL A 331 10.53 -18.07 14.94
N PHE A 332 11.16 -17.58 16.00
CA PHE A 332 10.75 -17.82 17.39
C PHE A 332 10.54 -16.51 18.13
N ASP A 333 9.48 -16.46 18.93
CA ASP A 333 9.23 -15.37 19.87
C ASP A 333 9.79 -15.74 21.24
N LEU A 334 10.89 -15.11 21.66
CA LEU A 334 11.58 -15.48 22.89
C LEU A 334 10.76 -15.17 24.14
N GLN A 335 9.96 -14.11 24.14
CA GLN A 335 9.06 -13.78 25.27
C GLN A 335 7.95 -14.82 25.38
N ARG A 336 7.41 -15.26 24.25
CA ARG A 336 6.38 -16.32 24.24
C ARG A 336 6.95 -17.68 24.64
N LEU A 337 8.18 -17.99 24.20
CA LEU A 337 8.89 -19.21 24.63
C LEU A 337 9.05 -19.22 26.17
N ASP A 338 9.52 -18.13 26.75
CA ASP A 338 9.70 -17.99 28.19
C ASP A 338 8.36 -18.13 28.95
N MET A 339 7.34 -17.40 28.49
CA MET A 339 5.98 -17.46 29.06
C MET A 339 5.43 -18.90 29.08
N LEU A 340 5.65 -19.66 28.01
CA LEU A 340 5.18 -21.04 27.85
C LEU A 340 6.17 -22.07 28.41
N LYS A 341 7.30 -21.61 28.96
CA LYS A 341 8.39 -22.46 29.52
C LYS A 341 8.96 -23.43 28.49
N LEU A 342 9.13 -22.98 27.25
CA LEU A 342 9.68 -23.75 26.16
C LEU A 342 11.16 -23.36 25.93
N SER A 343 11.97 -24.34 25.52
CA SER A 343 13.42 -24.14 25.25
C SER A 343 13.76 -24.40 23.79
N LEU A 344 14.69 -23.62 23.26
CA LEU A 344 15.32 -23.86 21.97
C LEU A 344 16.50 -24.82 22.04
N GLU A 345 16.76 -25.40 23.22
CA GLU A 345 17.86 -26.36 23.41
C GLU A 345 17.70 -27.57 22.47
N GLY A 346 18.77 -27.90 21.76
CA GLY A 346 18.74 -28.98 20.75
C GLY A 346 18.16 -28.58 19.38
N PHE A 347 17.87 -27.28 19.10
CA PHE A 347 17.64 -26.81 17.74
C PHE A 347 18.99 -26.58 17.04
N SER A 348 19.26 -27.35 15.98
CA SER A 348 20.51 -27.28 15.18
C SER A 348 20.33 -26.48 13.85
N PHE A 349 19.16 -25.88 13.64
CA PHE A 349 18.83 -25.13 12.42
C PHE A 349 19.08 -23.65 12.61
N ASN A 350 19.35 -22.94 11.51
CA ASN A 350 19.34 -21.48 11.52
C ASN A 350 17.91 -20.99 11.75
N TYR A 351 17.76 -20.03 12.64
CA TYR A 351 16.49 -19.41 12.97
C TYR A 351 16.67 -17.93 13.27
N ASP A 352 15.61 -17.19 13.03
CA ASP A 352 15.50 -15.80 13.46
C ASP A 352 14.72 -15.74 14.77
N VAL A 353 14.95 -14.71 15.58
CA VAL A 353 14.22 -14.49 16.82
C VAL A 353 13.57 -13.13 16.82
N VAL A 354 12.43 -13.02 17.50
CA VAL A 354 11.75 -11.75 17.77
C VAL A 354 11.53 -11.63 19.27
N ASN A 355 11.30 -10.39 19.74
CA ASN A 355 11.10 -10.10 21.15
C ASN A 355 12.22 -10.68 22.03
N GLU A 356 13.46 -10.50 21.61
CA GLU A 356 14.59 -10.83 22.46
C GLU A 356 14.43 -10.10 23.79
N PRO A 357 14.47 -10.85 24.93
CA PRO A 357 14.49 -10.20 26.22
C PRO A 357 15.72 -9.29 26.26
N LEU A 358 15.50 -8.06 26.61
CA LEU A 358 16.61 -7.15 26.82
C LEU A 358 17.59 -7.79 27.81
N SER A 359 18.86 -7.77 27.50
CA SER A 359 19.88 -8.20 28.46
C SER A 359 19.68 -7.37 29.74
N VAL A 360 20.01 -7.93 30.91
CA VAL A 360 19.94 -7.22 32.19
C VAL A 360 20.65 -5.86 32.10
N PHE A 361 21.71 -5.79 31.29
CA PHE A 361 22.42 -4.56 31.04
C PHE A 361 21.60 -3.57 30.17
N GLU A 362 20.85 -4.06 29.18
CA GLU A 362 19.97 -3.22 28.35
C GLU A 362 18.71 -2.80 29.11
N GLU A 363 18.14 -3.69 29.91
CA GLU A 363 16.99 -3.41 30.77
C GLU A 363 17.32 -2.32 31.81
N TYR A 364 18.50 -2.39 32.42
CA TYR A 364 18.96 -1.39 33.41
C TYR A 364 19.83 -0.30 32.80
N ARG A 365 20.11 -0.32 31.50
CA ARG A 365 20.98 0.65 30.83
C ARG A 365 20.55 2.08 31.12
N ASP A 366 19.26 2.34 30.98
CA ASP A 366 18.71 3.68 31.19
C ASP A 366 18.74 4.06 32.67
N THR A 367 18.54 3.10 33.56
CA THR A 367 18.68 3.27 35.01
C THR A 367 20.15 3.50 35.40
N ILE A 368 21.05 2.72 34.87
CA ILE A 368 22.51 2.86 35.07
C ILE A 368 22.98 4.21 34.49
N LEU A 369 22.52 4.53 33.28
CA LEU A 369 22.82 5.80 32.62
C LEU A 369 22.27 6.98 33.44
N PHE A 370 21.02 6.85 33.94
CA PHE A 370 20.40 7.83 34.82
C PHE A 370 21.16 7.99 36.14
N ILE A 371 21.54 6.89 36.80
CA ILE A 371 22.33 6.92 38.05
C ILE A 371 23.71 7.52 37.79
N THR A 372 24.36 7.11 36.67
CA THR A 372 25.66 7.64 36.30
C THR A 372 25.59 9.14 35.98
N VAL A 373 24.55 9.56 35.24
CA VAL A 373 24.30 10.98 34.97
C VAL A 373 23.97 11.73 36.26
N LEU A 374 23.19 11.10 37.16
CA LEU A 374 22.86 11.67 38.45
C LEU A 374 24.12 11.87 39.32
N ILE A 375 25.02 10.88 39.36
CA ILE A 375 26.32 10.98 40.06
C ILE A 375 27.19 12.07 39.44
N ILE A 376 27.28 12.11 38.10
CA ILE A 376 28.02 13.16 37.38
C ILE A 376 27.40 14.53 37.67
N VAL A 377 26.06 14.64 37.68
CA VAL A 377 25.35 15.88 38.01
C VAL A 377 25.60 16.28 39.44
N LEU A 378 25.59 15.34 40.40
CA LEU A 378 25.87 15.63 41.82
C LEU A 378 27.34 16.10 42.04
N VAL A 379 28.28 15.39 41.41
CA VAL A 379 29.72 15.78 41.47
C VAL A 379 29.93 17.10 40.76
N SER A 380 29.28 17.29 39.60
CA SER A 380 29.31 18.56 38.87
C SER A 380 28.65 19.69 39.64
N ALA A 381 27.49 19.40 40.28
CA ALA A 381 26.79 20.37 41.13
C ALA A 381 27.63 20.75 42.34
N LEU A 382 28.34 19.81 42.97
CA LEU A 382 29.26 20.07 44.07
C LEU A 382 30.46 20.95 43.60
N ALA A 383 31.04 20.60 42.47
CA ALA A 383 32.12 21.36 41.84
C ALA A 383 31.66 22.78 41.44
N ILE A 384 30.44 22.85 40.86
CA ILE A 384 29.80 24.12 40.48
C ILE A 384 29.44 24.93 41.72
N THR A 385 28.93 24.28 42.79
CA THR A 385 28.60 24.97 44.05
C THR A 385 29.86 25.58 44.70
N LEU A 386 30.95 24.83 44.70
CA LEU A 386 32.25 25.32 45.15
C LEU A 386 32.81 26.46 44.26
N HIS A 387 32.57 26.36 42.95
CA HIS A 387 32.93 27.39 41.98
C HIS A 387 32.01 28.62 42.08
N LEU A 388 30.71 28.40 42.31
CA LEU A 388 29.70 29.46 42.46
C LEU A 388 29.85 30.23 43.75
N LEU A 389 30.25 29.59 44.87
CA LEU A 389 30.63 30.29 46.11
C LEU A 389 31.81 31.23 45.89
N ARG A 390 32.71 30.92 44.98
CA ARG A 390 33.80 31.81 44.55
C ARG A 390 33.36 32.88 43.52
N LYS A 391 32.26 32.62 42.78
CA LYS A 391 31.81 33.43 41.65
C LYS A 391 30.56 34.28 41.92
N SER A 392 29.93 34.13 43.10
CA SER A 392 28.67 34.75 43.50
C SER A 392 28.67 36.30 43.39
N ARG A 393 29.80 36.94 43.50
CA ARG A 393 29.93 38.41 43.36
C ARG A 393 29.95 38.92 41.91
N ARG A 394 30.12 38.02 40.90
CA ARG A 394 30.13 38.42 39.48
C ARG A 394 28.81 38.10 38.74
N LEU A 395 27.87 37.41 39.41
CA LEU A 395 26.71 36.79 38.70
C LEU A 395 25.45 37.68 38.70
N SER A 396 25.32 38.67 39.59
CA SER A 396 24.10 39.53 39.64
C SER A 396 23.83 40.29 38.33
N ALA A 397 24.86 40.67 37.62
CA ALA A 397 24.68 41.36 36.34
C ALA A 397 24.32 40.40 35.15
N LYS A 398 24.73 39.09 35.25
CA LYS A 398 24.41 38.10 34.22
C LYS A 398 22.99 37.54 34.35
N LEU A 399 22.48 37.45 35.60
CA LEU A 399 21.13 36.93 35.89
C LEU A 399 20.01 37.77 35.27
N VAL A 400 20.19 39.09 35.22
CA VAL A 400 19.19 39.97 34.58
C VAL A 400 19.12 39.76 33.06
N LYS A 401 20.24 39.43 32.40
CA LYS A 401 20.27 39.17 30.97
C LYS A 401 19.67 37.78 30.65
N GLN A 402 20.01 36.77 31.47
CA GLN A 402 19.47 35.40 31.28
C GLN A 402 17.98 35.29 31.59
N GLY A 403 17.45 36.11 32.51
CA GLY A 403 16.02 36.18 32.78
C GLY A 403 15.19 36.64 31.56
N LYS A 404 15.74 37.56 30.75
CA LYS A 404 15.08 37.99 29.52
C LYS A 404 15.11 36.91 28.44
N GLU A 405 16.22 36.17 28.30
CA GLU A 405 16.35 35.09 27.32
C GLU A 405 15.43 33.88 27.65
N LEU A 406 15.28 33.60 28.96
CA LEU A 406 14.39 32.52 29.42
C LEU A 406 12.91 32.84 29.17
N LEU A 407 12.54 34.12 29.29
CA LEU A 407 11.17 34.58 29.01
C LEU A 407 10.81 34.39 27.52
N VAL A 408 11.74 34.65 26.61
CA VAL A 408 11.55 34.46 25.19
C VAL A 408 11.46 32.95 24.84
N ALA A 409 12.34 32.12 25.43
CA ALA A 409 12.31 30.66 25.19
C ALA A 409 11.02 30.01 25.72
N LYS A 410 10.51 30.48 26.87
CA LYS A 410 9.22 30.03 27.41
C LYS A 410 8.06 30.36 26.48
N TYR A 411 8.05 31.58 25.94
CA TYR A 411 7.01 32.02 25.02
C TYR A 411 6.97 31.13 23.75
N ASN A 412 8.13 30.84 23.18
CA ASN A 412 8.25 29.97 22.00
C ASN A 412 7.83 28.53 22.29
N ALA A 413 8.12 28.02 23.50
CA ALA A 413 7.69 26.65 23.86
C ALA A 413 6.18 26.56 24.11
N GLU A 414 5.55 27.58 24.64
CA GLU A 414 4.09 27.66 24.83
C GLU A 414 3.37 27.76 23.49
N GLU A 415 3.89 28.52 22.52
CA GLU A 415 3.36 28.63 21.17
C GLU A 415 3.43 27.29 20.42
N ALA A 416 4.57 26.58 20.51
CA ALA A 416 4.73 25.25 19.93
C ALA A 416 3.74 24.23 20.53
N ASN A 417 3.50 24.31 21.85
CA ASN A 417 2.57 23.41 22.54
C ASN A 417 1.10 23.70 22.18
N GLN A 418 0.75 24.97 21.97
CA GLN A 418 -0.60 25.33 21.50
C GLN A 418 -0.87 24.82 20.08
N THR A 419 0.12 24.91 19.19
CA THR A 419 0.01 24.39 17.82
C THR A 419 -0.19 22.87 17.81
N LYS A 420 0.57 22.15 18.64
CA LYS A 420 0.43 20.70 18.83
C LYS A 420 -0.96 20.33 19.38
N SER A 421 -1.45 21.10 20.35
CA SER A 421 -2.78 20.85 20.94
C SER A 421 -3.91 21.10 19.95
N ARG A 422 -3.80 22.14 19.12
CA ARG A 422 -4.78 22.39 18.02
C ARG A 422 -4.76 21.27 16.99
N PHE A 423 -3.58 20.76 16.65
CA PHE A 423 -3.43 19.65 15.73
C PHE A 423 -4.15 18.38 16.25
N ILE A 424 -3.91 18.02 17.53
CA ILE A 424 -4.58 16.85 18.16
C ILE A 424 -6.09 17.05 18.25
N ALA A 425 -6.55 18.25 18.60
CA ALA A 425 -7.97 18.57 18.67
C ALA A 425 -8.67 18.42 17.31
N ASN A 426 -8.04 18.93 16.25
CA ASN A 426 -8.55 18.83 14.89
C ASN A 426 -8.61 17.36 14.41
N ILE A 427 -7.58 16.57 14.65
CA ILE A 427 -7.59 15.12 14.35
C ILE A 427 -8.76 14.45 15.06
N SER A 428 -8.91 14.70 16.37
CA SER A 428 -9.97 14.08 17.17
C SER A 428 -11.37 14.42 16.64
N HIS A 429 -11.58 15.64 16.18
CA HIS A 429 -12.84 16.07 15.59
C HIS A 429 -13.10 15.40 14.24
N GLU A 430 -12.08 15.37 13.36
CA GLU A 430 -12.20 14.76 12.02
C GLU A 430 -12.34 13.23 12.07
N ILE A 431 -11.83 12.58 13.10
CA ILE A 431 -12.07 11.15 13.37
C ILE A 431 -13.49 10.92 13.88
N ARG A 432 -13.96 11.74 14.82
CA ARG A 432 -15.26 11.52 15.49
C ARG A 432 -16.43 11.59 14.54
N THR A 433 -16.42 12.51 13.58
CA THR A 433 -17.53 12.72 12.65
C THR A 433 -17.84 11.48 11.81
N PRO A 434 -16.92 10.91 11.02
CA PRO A 434 -17.20 9.69 10.26
C PRO A 434 -17.44 8.47 11.17
N LEU A 435 -16.77 8.40 12.32
CA LEU A 435 -16.97 7.30 13.27
C LEU A 435 -18.38 7.30 13.82
N ASN A 436 -18.91 8.46 14.22
CA ASN A 436 -20.29 8.59 14.71
C ASN A 436 -21.31 8.26 13.60
N ALA A 437 -21.02 8.60 12.34
CA ALA A 437 -21.87 8.21 11.23
C ALA A 437 -21.88 6.69 11.03
N VAL A 438 -20.72 6.05 11.06
CA VAL A 438 -20.61 4.58 11.00
C VAL A 438 -21.38 3.93 12.14
N LEU A 439 -21.18 4.37 13.37
CA LEU A 439 -21.87 3.84 14.56
C LEU A 439 -23.38 4.07 14.48
N GLY A 440 -23.82 5.30 14.12
CA GLY A 440 -25.24 5.64 14.04
C GLY A 440 -26.00 4.81 13.00
N PHE A 441 -25.45 4.67 11.80
CA PHE A 441 -26.06 3.83 10.76
C PHE A 441 -26.00 2.35 11.10
N SER A 442 -24.92 1.89 11.76
CA SER A 442 -24.82 0.50 12.23
C SER A 442 -25.86 0.19 13.32
N GLN A 443 -26.16 1.15 14.22
CA GLN A 443 -27.22 0.99 15.23
C GLN A 443 -28.61 0.92 14.59
N LEU A 444 -28.85 1.64 13.49
CA LEU A 444 -30.11 1.52 12.74
C LEU A 444 -30.27 0.11 12.16
N PHE A 445 -29.18 -0.47 11.66
CA PHE A 445 -29.19 -1.87 11.19
C PHE A 445 -29.42 -2.90 12.29
N ALA A 446 -28.97 -2.62 13.51
CA ALA A 446 -29.09 -3.53 14.65
C ALA A 446 -30.45 -3.42 15.36
N ASN A 447 -31.31 -2.50 14.97
CA ASN A 447 -32.59 -2.29 15.60
C ASN A 447 -33.71 -3.04 14.86
N ASP A 448 -34.11 -4.20 15.37
CA ASP A 448 -35.16 -5.05 14.79
C ASP A 448 -36.56 -4.39 14.77
N GLN A 449 -36.74 -3.25 15.44
CA GLN A 449 -38.02 -2.52 15.45
C GLN A 449 -38.16 -1.57 14.26
N ILE A 450 -37.15 -1.38 13.43
CA ILE A 450 -37.18 -0.51 12.28
C ILE A 450 -37.33 -1.37 11.02
N GLU A 451 -38.54 -1.38 10.44
CA GLU A 451 -38.75 -1.96 9.12
C GLU A 451 -38.05 -1.08 8.06
N MET A 452 -37.04 -1.61 7.42
CA MET A 452 -36.31 -0.94 6.35
C MET A 452 -36.54 -1.62 5.01
N SER A 453 -36.79 -0.82 3.98
CA SER A 453 -36.81 -1.30 2.60
C SER A 453 -35.43 -1.76 2.12
N ALA A 454 -35.41 -2.54 1.06
CA ALA A 454 -34.14 -2.99 0.44
C ALA A 454 -33.27 -1.81 -0.03
N GLU A 455 -33.91 -0.76 -0.53
CA GLU A 455 -33.26 0.49 -0.93
C GLU A 455 -32.61 1.22 0.25
N GLU A 456 -33.32 1.37 1.36
CA GLU A 456 -32.81 2.04 2.55
C GLU A 456 -31.65 1.25 3.17
N ARG A 457 -31.74 -0.09 3.21
CA ARG A 457 -30.64 -0.95 3.66
C ARG A 457 -29.39 -0.75 2.82
N LYS A 458 -29.53 -0.72 1.50
CA LYS A 458 -28.42 -0.47 0.59
C LYS A 458 -27.83 0.91 0.79
N GLN A 459 -28.67 1.93 0.93
CA GLN A 459 -28.24 3.31 1.16
C GLN A 459 -27.46 3.47 2.47
N TYR A 460 -27.93 2.86 3.56
CA TYR A 460 -27.21 2.91 4.85
C TYR A 460 -25.91 2.09 4.81
N ALA A 461 -25.90 0.93 4.15
CA ALA A 461 -24.67 0.18 3.93
C ALA A 461 -23.63 1.00 3.14
N ASP A 462 -24.05 1.68 2.09
CA ASP A 462 -23.19 2.56 1.31
C ASP A 462 -22.66 3.74 2.13
N LEU A 463 -23.48 4.29 3.03
CA LEU A 463 -23.07 5.35 3.96
C LEU A 463 -22.03 4.86 4.99
N ILE A 464 -22.21 3.67 5.55
CA ILE A 464 -21.24 3.03 6.45
C ILE A 464 -19.92 2.82 5.73
N MET A 465 -19.96 2.24 4.53
CA MET A 465 -18.77 2.00 3.70
C MET A 465 -18.05 3.30 3.34
N THR A 466 -18.80 4.32 2.96
CA THR A 466 -18.24 5.63 2.61
C THR A 466 -17.54 6.28 3.79
N ASN A 467 -18.17 6.30 4.97
CA ASN A 467 -17.59 6.89 6.18
C ASN A 467 -16.41 6.05 6.72
N GLY A 468 -16.48 4.71 6.62
CA GLY A 468 -15.37 3.80 6.95
C GLY A 468 -14.15 4.05 6.09
N ASN A 469 -14.32 4.16 4.77
CA ASN A 469 -13.25 4.50 3.83
C ASN A 469 -12.68 5.89 4.07
N MET A 470 -13.52 6.86 4.44
CA MET A 470 -13.08 8.20 4.82
C MET A 470 -12.20 8.17 6.08
N LEU A 471 -12.58 7.37 7.07
CA LEU A 471 -11.81 7.20 8.31
C LEU A 471 -10.44 6.56 8.05
N LEU A 472 -10.40 5.50 7.25
CA LEU A 472 -9.14 4.86 6.83
C LEU A 472 -8.22 5.86 6.12
N LYS A 473 -8.77 6.60 5.17
CA LYS A 473 -8.00 7.64 4.47
C LYS A 473 -7.47 8.71 5.42
N LEU A 474 -8.28 9.13 6.40
CA LEU A 474 -7.83 10.11 7.41
C LEU A 474 -6.67 9.56 8.24
N ILE A 475 -6.73 8.30 8.65
CA ILE A 475 -5.64 7.65 9.39
C ILE A 475 -4.35 7.62 8.56
N ASP A 476 -4.45 7.22 7.29
CA ASP A 476 -3.31 7.19 6.38
C ASP A 476 -2.72 8.61 6.17
N ASP A 477 -3.57 9.61 5.96
CA ASP A 477 -3.18 11.01 5.82
C ASP A 477 -2.44 11.51 7.09
N VAL A 478 -2.94 11.19 8.29
CA VAL A 478 -2.30 11.54 9.59
C VAL A 478 -0.96 10.84 9.75
N LEU A 479 -0.87 9.57 9.37
CA LEU A 479 0.40 8.82 9.41
C LEU A 479 1.43 9.41 8.44
N GLU A 480 0.99 9.83 7.24
CA GLU A 480 1.86 10.52 6.29
C GLU A 480 2.34 11.86 6.83
N VAL A 481 1.45 12.69 7.37
CA VAL A 481 1.82 13.97 8.02
C VAL A 481 2.82 13.73 9.15
N SER A 482 2.61 12.70 9.97
CA SER A 482 3.52 12.34 11.06
C SER A 482 4.92 11.94 10.57
N LYS A 483 5.00 11.23 9.42
CA LYS A 483 6.27 10.88 8.78
C LYS A 483 6.99 12.09 8.20
N ILE A 484 6.23 13.03 7.61
CA ILE A 484 6.73 14.30 7.10
C ILE A 484 7.33 15.12 8.25
N GLU A 485 6.58 15.30 9.35
CA GLU A 485 7.04 16.05 10.52
C GLU A 485 8.28 15.45 11.18
N ALA A 486 8.33 14.11 11.21
CA ALA A 486 9.48 13.40 11.76
C ALA A 486 10.70 13.40 10.82
N GLY A 487 10.59 13.96 9.59
CA GLY A 487 11.63 13.86 8.56
C GLY A 487 11.95 12.43 8.14
N LYS A 488 10.97 11.51 8.30
CA LYS A 488 11.14 10.06 8.05
C LYS A 488 10.53 9.62 6.71
N LEU A 489 10.09 10.56 5.89
CA LEU A 489 9.54 10.24 4.60
C LEU A 489 10.67 9.77 3.68
N LYS A 490 10.52 8.59 3.08
CA LYS A 490 11.45 8.05 2.09
C LYS A 490 10.80 8.13 0.73
N PHE A 491 11.53 8.64 -0.25
CA PHE A 491 11.13 8.68 -1.66
C PHE A 491 11.90 7.64 -2.45
N ASN A 492 11.20 6.94 -3.31
CA ASN A 492 11.77 5.95 -4.20
C ASN A 492 11.88 6.53 -5.61
N ILE A 493 12.98 7.28 -5.82
CA ILE A 493 13.18 8.01 -7.08
C ILE A 493 13.66 7.06 -8.17
N GLY A 494 12.91 7.04 -9.29
CA GLY A 494 13.23 6.31 -10.51
C GLY A 494 12.97 7.14 -11.77
N GLU A 495 13.47 6.68 -12.90
CA GLU A 495 13.14 7.30 -14.21
C GLU A 495 11.77 6.84 -14.69
N HIS A 496 10.87 7.79 -14.89
CA HIS A 496 9.50 7.53 -15.33
C HIS A 496 9.08 8.49 -16.44
N ASP A 497 8.29 7.96 -17.38
CA ASP A 497 7.64 8.80 -18.37
C ASP A 497 6.47 9.56 -17.74
N VAL A 498 6.64 10.85 -17.52
CA VAL A 498 5.61 11.70 -16.90
C VAL A 498 4.34 11.78 -17.74
N VAL A 499 4.43 11.69 -19.06
CA VAL A 499 3.25 11.68 -19.93
C VAL A 499 2.40 10.44 -19.66
N ALA A 500 3.05 9.29 -19.50
CA ALA A 500 2.36 8.05 -19.15
C ALA A 500 1.73 8.12 -17.74
N LEU A 501 2.40 8.79 -16.78
CA LEU A 501 1.86 9.00 -15.43
C LEU A 501 0.62 9.89 -15.42
N VAL A 502 0.68 11.01 -16.13
CA VAL A 502 -0.47 11.93 -16.28
C VAL A 502 -1.64 11.23 -16.96
N ASN A 503 -1.39 10.48 -18.03
CA ASN A 503 -2.42 9.69 -18.69
C ASN A 503 -3.00 8.60 -17.78
N THR A 504 -2.17 8.00 -16.95
CA THR A 504 -2.62 7.01 -15.96
C THR A 504 -3.52 7.66 -14.92
N ALA A 505 -3.15 8.82 -14.40
CA ALA A 505 -3.96 9.58 -13.46
C ALA A 505 -5.31 9.99 -14.06
N ALA A 506 -5.32 10.44 -15.31
CA ALA A 506 -6.54 10.78 -16.03
C ALA A 506 -7.47 9.58 -16.21
N LYS A 507 -6.93 8.41 -16.61
CA LYS A 507 -7.69 7.17 -16.76
C LYS A 507 -8.29 6.70 -15.44
N ILE A 508 -7.52 6.78 -14.34
CA ILE A 508 -8.02 6.44 -12.99
C ILE A 508 -9.15 7.40 -12.59
N ALA A 509 -8.98 8.68 -12.87
CA ALA A 509 -9.99 9.68 -12.61
C ALA A 509 -11.25 9.44 -13.46
N ASP A 510 -11.11 9.08 -14.72
CA ASP A 510 -12.23 8.79 -15.63
C ASP A 510 -12.97 7.50 -15.26
N ALA A 511 -12.26 6.42 -14.98
CA ALA A 511 -12.85 5.15 -14.53
C ALA A 511 -13.69 5.28 -13.26
N ASN A 512 -13.32 6.22 -12.38
CA ASN A 512 -14.07 6.57 -11.19
C ASN A 512 -15.15 7.64 -11.44
N ASN A 513 -15.38 8.03 -12.71
CA ASN A 513 -16.34 9.06 -13.05
C ASN A 513 -17.76 8.45 -13.11
N LYS A 514 -18.59 8.74 -12.09
CA LYS A 514 -19.99 8.31 -12.05
C LYS A 514 -20.94 9.29 -12.76
N SER A 515 -20.46 10.47 -13.15
CA SER A 515 -21.23 11.50 -13.82
C SER A 515 -20.86 11.56 -15.30
N ALA A 516 -21.83 11.33 -16.19
CA ALA A 516 -21.65 11.50 -17.64
C ALA A 516 -21.44 12.98 -18.05
N ASP A 517 -21.64 13.92 -17.13
CA ASP A 517 -21.60 15.36 -17.38
C ASP A 517 -20.22 16.01 -17.11
N VAL A 518 -19.22 15.23 -16.68
CA VAL A 518 -17.85 15.73 -16.42
C VAL A 518 -16.88 15.02 -17.34
N GLU A 519 -16.23 15.78 -18.22
CA GLU A 519 -15.21 15.29 -19.14
C GLU A 519 -13.81 15.47 -18.53
N ILE A 520 -12.95 14.44 -18.64
CA ILE A 520 -11.55 14.53 -18.21
C ILE A 520 -10.64 14.58 -19.44
N ARG A 521 -9.86 15.65 -19.55
CA ARG A 521 -8.94 15.88 -20.66
C ARG A 521 -7.50 15.91 -20.20
N VAL A 522 -6.61 15.45 -21.07
CA VAL A 522 -5.16 15.58 -20.89
C VAL A 522 -4.62 16.46 -22.00
N GLU A 523 -3.88 17.49 -21.62
CA GLU A 523 -3.20 18.39 -22.53
C GLU A 523 -1.69 18.30 -22.28
N THR A 524 -0.92 18.11 -23.34
CA THR A 524 0.54 18.04 -23.21
C THR A 524 1.22 18.59 -24.46
N ASN A 525 2.32 19.29 -24.24
CA ASN A 525 3.18 19.81 -25.32
C ASN A 525 4.34 18.85 -25.68
N VAL A 526 4.37 17.67 -25.06
CA VAL A 526 5.38 16.63 -25.30
C VAL A 526 4.74 15.26 -25.46
N SER A 527 5.21 14.45 -26.38
CA SER A 527 4.69 13.10 -26.61
C SER A 527 5.27 12.05 -25.64
N ARG A 528 6.47 12.32 -25.11
CA ARG A 528 7.18 11.47 -24.13
C ARG A 528 8.21 12.32 -23.40
N LEU A 529 8.30 12.17 -22.09
CA LEU A 529 9.31 12.87 -21.29
C LEU A 529 9.67 12.05 -20.06
N MET A 530 10.93 11.61 -19.98
CA MET A 530 11.46 10.92 -18.80
C MET A 530 11.83 11.94 -17.74
N ILE A 531 11.40 11.67 -16.49
CA ILE A 531 11.77 12.46 -15.31
C ILE A 531 12.19 11.54 -14.18
N GLU A 532 13.09 12.00 -13.33
CA GLU A 532 13.45 11.32 -12.08
C GLU A 532 12.46 11.72 -11.00
N THR A 533 11.58 10.80 -10.61
CA THR A 533 10.54 11.04 -9.61
C THR A 533 10.19 9.77 -8.85
N ASP A 534 9.52 9.95 -7.72
CA ASP A 534 8.77 8.86 -7.09
C ASP A 534 7.39 8.77 -7.77
N ARG A 535 7.23 7.68 -8.54
CA ARG A 535 6.01 7.41 -9.30
C ARG A 535 4.75 7.46 -8.45
N GLU A 536 4.80 6.87 -7.26
CA GLU A 536 3.65 6.75 -6.38
C GLU A 536 3.25 8.08 -5.80
N ARG A 537 4.24 8.83 -5.32
CA ARG A 537 3.99 10.14 -4.72
C ARG A 537 3.49 11.13 -5.77
N LEU A 538 4.03 11.08 -6.97
CA LEU A 538 3.54 11.90 -8.06
C LEU A 538 2.11 11.53 -8.47
N LEU A 539 1.79 10.24 -8.57
CA LEU A 539 0.43 9.77 -8.84
C LEU A 539 -0.52 10.13 -7.68
N GLN A 540 -0.07 10.07 -6.43
CA GLN A 540 -0.86 10.46 -5.26
C GLN A 540 -1.19 11.97 -5.30
N VAL A 541 -0.23 12.82 -5.68
CA VAL A 541 -0.47 14.26 -5.89
C VAL A 541 -1.54 14.46 -6.97
N LEU A 542 -1.36 13.83 -8.13
CA LEU A 542 -2.31 13.93 -9.25
C LEU A 542 -3.71 13.42 -8.85
N ALA A 543 -3.79 12.28 -8.18
CA ALA A 543 -5.04 11.70 -7.70
C ALA A 543 -5.75 12.61 -6.69
N ASN A 544 -5.01 13.23 -5.76
CA ASN A 544 -5.59 14.18 -4.81
C ASN A 544 -6.14 15.43 -5.52
N LEU A 545 -5.36 16.00 -6.45
CA LEU A 545 -5.79 17.19 -7.19
C LEU A 545 -7.00 16.89 -8.09
N THR A 546 -6.98 15.77 -8.82
CA THR A 546 -8.10 15.37 -9.68
C THR A 546 -9.35 14.99 -8.87
N THR A 547 -9.20 14.35 -7.72
CA THR A 547 -10.32 14.05 -6.81
C THR A 547 -10.94 15.33 -6.25
N ASN A 548 -10.12 16.33 -5.93
CA ASN A 548 -10.61 17.64 -5.49
C ASN A 548 -11.36 18.37 -6.60
N ALA A 549 -10.83 18.37 -7.81
CA ALA A 549 -11.48 18.91 -9.01
C ALA A 549 -12.86 18.26 -9.23
N LYS A 550 -12.95 16.92 -9.14
CA LYS A 550 -14.22 16.17 -9.30
C LYS A 550 -15.26 16.53 -8.23
N LYS A 551 -14.83 16.73 -6.99
CA LYS A 551 -15.76 17.15 -5.92
C LYS A 551 -16.34 18.55 -6.13
N CYS A 552 -15.64 19.37 -6.91
CA CYS A 552 -16.04 20.75 -7.15
C CYS A 552 -16.74 20.96 -8.49
N THR A 553 -16.66 19.99 -9.41
CA THR A 553 -17.26 20.09 -10.75
C THR A 553 -18.45 19.14 -10.85
N GLU A 554 -19.65 19.68 -10.92
CA GLU A 554 -20.88 18.90 -11.13
C GLU A 554 -21.11 18.63 -12.63
N LYS A 555 -20.82 19.62 -13.48
CA LYS A 555 -20.87 19.58 -14.93
C LYS A 555 -19.71 20.38 -15.50
N GLY A 556 -19.04 19.88 -16.53
CA GLY A 556 -17.98 20.61 -17.22
C GLY A 556 -16.74 19.75 -17.48
N THR A 557 -15.56 20.34 -17.37
CA THR A 557 -14.32 19.70 -17.78
C THR A 557 -13.27 19.79 -16.68
N ILE A 558 -12.53 18.70 -16.50
CA ILE A 558 -11.31 18.67 -15.68
C ILE A 558 -10.15 18.46 -16.63
N THR A 559 -9.22 19.39 -16.67
CA THR A 559 -8.06 19.32 -17.56
C THR A 559 -6.79 19.10 -16.75
N ILE A 560 -6.04 18.06 -17.09
CA ILE A 560 -4.68 17.84 -16.59
C ILE A 560 -3.72 18.28 -17.68
N ALA A 561 -3.03 19.39 -17.47
CA ALA A 561 -2.08 19.89 -18.44
C ALA A 561 -0.63 19.65 -17.97
N LEU A 562 0.21 19.19 -18.90
CA LEU A 562 1.64 18.97 -18.69
C LEU A 562 2.43 19.83 -19.67
N GLU A 563 3.30 20.66 -19.14
CA GLU A 563 4.16 21.53 -19.93
C GLU A 563 5.63 21.38 -19.53
N LYS A 564 6.49 21.21 -20.53
CA LYS A 564 7.93 21.35 -20.32
C LYS A 564 8.30 22.84 -20.35
N LEU A 565 8.86 23.35 -19.27
CA LEU A 565 9.28 24.75 -19.16
C LEU A 565 10.56 25.00 -19.97
N ARG A 566 10.57 26.09 -20.75
CA ARG A 566 11.67 26.37 -21.73
C ARG A 566 12.98 26.83 -21.07
N LYS A 567 12.95 27.40 -19.87
CA LYS A 567 14.12 28.08 -19.27
C LYS A 567 14.79 27.29 -18.14
N ASP A 568 14.05 26.38 -17.52
CA ASP A 568 14.53 25.58 -16.38
C ASP A 568 14.40 24.10 -16.71
N ASP A 569 15.26 23.25 -16.18
CA ASP A 569 15.12 21.78 -16.33
C ASP A 569 13.94 21.26 -15.47
N MET A 570 12.79 21.89 -15.68
CA MET A 570 11.54 21.72 -14.93
C MET A 570 10.37 21.43 -15.85
N ILE A 571 9.39 20.74 -15.30
CA ILE A 571 8.05 20.65 -15.88
C ILE A 571 7.05 21.36 -15.00
N SER A 572 5.95 21.80 -15.60
CA SER A 572 4.76 22.29 -14.92
C SER A 572 3.62 21.32 -15.20
N ILE A 573 2.93 20.91 -14.14
CA ILE A 573 1.72 20.12 -14.25
C ILE A 573 0.61 20.91 -13.56
N SER A 574 -0.52 21.05 -14.25
CA SER A 574 -1.69 21.70 -13.69
C SER A 574 -2.93 20.83 -13.79
N VAL A 575 -3.78 20.93 -12.77
CA VAL A 575 -5.12 20.36 -12.76
C VAL A 575 -6.09 21.51 -12.65
N SER A 576 -6.85 21.72 -13.70
CA SER A 576 -7.88 22.77 -13.81
C SER A 576 -9.26 22.16 -13.82
N ASP A 577 -10.19 22.78 -13.16
CA ASP A 577 -11.60 22.41 -13.18
C ASP A 577 -12.49 23.62 -13.54
N THR A 578 -13.69 23.33 -13.99
CA THR A 578 -14.73 24.34 -14.26
C THR A 578 -15.76 24.39 -13.16
N GLY A 579 -15.34 24.15 -11.93
CA GLY A 579 -16.19 24.07 -10.76
C GLY A 579 -16.34 25.38 -9.99
N CYS A 580 -16.47 25.25 -8.66
CA CYS A 580 -16.80 26.40 -7.80
C CYS A 580 -15.65 27.41 -7.59
N GLY A 581 -14.42 27.10 -8.03
CA GLY A 581 -13.26 27.97 -7.87
C GLY A 581 -12.75 28.12 -6.44
N ILE A 582 -11.70 28.93 -6.29
CA ILE A 582 -11.08 29.25 -4.99
C ILE A 582 -10.92 30.77 -4.88
N PRO A 583 -11.44 31.40 -3.82
CA PRO A 583 -11.25 32.83 -3.58
C PRO A 583 -9.75 33.17 -3.43
N LYS A 584 -9.32 34.31 -3.98
CA LYS A 584 -7.92 34.72 -4.01
C LYS A 584 -7.30 34.78 -2.61
N GLU A 585 -8.06 35.23 -1.62
CA GLU A 585 -7.66 35.35 -0.22
C GLU A 585 -7.37 33.98 0.41
N LYS A 586 -8.00 32.92 -0.12
CA LYS A 586 -7.87 31.53 0.35
C LYS A 586 -6.80 30.72 -0.39
N ALA A 587 -6.24 31.26 -1.47
CA ALA A 587 -5.30 30.53 -2.34
C ALA A 587 -4.07 29.95 -1.63
N THR A 588 -3.59 30.61 -0.58
CA THR A 588 -2.47 30.11 0.26
C THR A 588 -2.97 29.21 1.39
N GLU A 589 -4.11 29.56 1.99
CA GLU A 589 -4.70 28.86 3.14
C GLU A 589 -5.15 27.43 2.79
N VAL A 590 -5.49 27.13 1.54
CA VAL A 590 -5.93 25.78 1.13
C VAL A 590 -4.88 24.70 1.30
N PHE A 591 -3.60 25.08 1.39
CA PHE A 591 -2.51 24.15 1.66
C PHE A 591 -2.18 23.99 3.16
N GLU A 592 -2.86 24.75 4.03
CA GLU A 592 -2.73 24.56 5.47
C GLU A 592 -3.47 23.30 5.92
N ARG A 593 -2.99 22.70 7.00
CA ARG A 593 -3.56 21.45 7.52
C ARG A 593 -4.96 21.70 8.07
N PHE A 594 -5.88 20.81 7.74
CA PHE A 594 -7.31 20.85 8.09
C PHE A 594 -8.06 22.05 7.50
N SER A 595 -7.47 22.76 6.55
CA SER A 595 -8.15 23.85 5.85
C SER A 595 -9.21 23.28 4.93
N LYS A 596 -10.43 23.81 5.03
CA LYS A 596 -11.60 23.48 4.20
C LYS A 596 -12.26 24.78 3.75
N LEU A 597 -12.42 24.97 2.45
CA LEU A 597 -13.11 26.14 1.91
C LEU A 597 -14.61 26.13 2.23
N ASN A 598 -15.19 24.95 2.39
CA ASN A 598 -16.58 24.76 2.74
C ASN A 598 -16.70 23.56 3.70
N SER A 599 -17.23 23.82 4.91
CA SER A 599 -17.37 22.82 5.99
C SER A 599 -18.35 21.69 5.64
N PHE A 600 -19.23 21.87 4.64
CA PHE A 600 -20.21 20.87 4.21
C PHE A 600 -19.67 19.89 3.17
N ARG A 601 -18.49 20.11 2.58
CA ARG A 601 -17.92 19.17 1.61
C ARG A 601 -17.00 18.13 2.29
N GLN A 602 -17.21 16.87 1.92
CA GLN A 602 -16.44 15.74 2.45
C GLN A 602 -14.95 15.82 2.09
N GLY A 603 -14.08 15.78 3.11
CA GLY A 603 -12.63 15.71 2.93
C GLY A 603 -11.89 15.88 4.26
N THR A 604 -10.71 15.32 4.36
CA THR A 604 -9.85 15.32 5.58
C THR A 604 -9.19 16.69 5.84
N GLY A 605 -9.10 17.54 4.83
CA GLY A 605 -8.34 18.79 4.91
C GLY A 605 -6.81 18.60 4.98
N LEU A 606 -6.34 17.36 4.84
CA LEU A 606 -4.90 17.03 4.86
C LEU A 606 -4.32 16.81 3.46
N GLY A 607 -5.12 16.40 2.48
CA GLY A 607 -4.64 16.01 1.15
C GLY A 607 -3.81 17.07 0.44
N LEU A 608 -4.23 18.35 0.47
CA LEU A 608 -3.47 19.43 -0.18
C LEU A 608 -2.17 19.78 0.56
N SER A 609 -2.16 19.70 1.89
CA SER A 609 -0.94 19.88 2.67
C SER A 609 0.09 18.75 2.44
N ILE A 610 -0.38 17.53 2.25
CA ILE A 610 0.44 16.38 1.85
C ILE A 610 0.97 16.57 0.42
N CYS A 611 0.12 17.01 -0.52
CA CYS A 611 0.56 17.33 -1.89
C CYS A 611 1.68 18.37 -1.89
N LYS A 612 1.53 19.43 -1.07
CA LYS A 612 2.55 20.47 -0.94
C LYS A 612 3.86 19.88 -0.43
N ALA A 613 3.81 19.10 0.62
CA ALA A 613 5.01 18.45 1.18
C ALA A 613 5.70 17.54 0.15
N PHE A 614 4.94 16.72 -0.59
CA PHE A 614 5.52 15.84 -1.60
C PHE A 614 6.15 16.61 -2.76
N VAL A 615 5.47 17.63 -3.24
CA VAL A 615 5.98 18.46 -4.35
C VAL A 615 7.25 19.21 -3.93
N GLU A 616 7.27 19.75 -2.71
CA GLU A 616 8.43 20.48 -2.18
C GLU A 616 9.62 19.54 -1.96
N GLU A 617 9.42 18.34 -1.42
CA GLU A 617 10.45 17.32 -1.25
C GLU A 617 10.97 16.76 -2.59
N LEU A 618 10.11 16.69 -3.60
CA LEU A 618 10.51 16.34 -4.97
C LEU A 618 11.16 17.52 -5.72
N GLY A 619 11.44 18.63 -5.03
CA GLY A 619 12.15 19.79 -5.58
C GLY A 619 11.30 20.73 -6.40
N GLY A 620 9.99 20.62 -6.30
CA GLY A 620 9.02 21.49 -6.99
C GLY A 620 8.38 22.54 -6.08
N LYS A 621 7.37 23.23 -6.62
CA LYS A 621 6.48 24.15 -5.89
C LYS A 621 5.05 23.90 -6.33
N ILE A 622 4.09 24.04 -5.43
CA ILE A 622 2.65 23.94 -5.73
C ILE A 622 1.93 25.21 -5.29
N TRP A 623 0.98 25.67 -6.09
CA TRP A 623 0.15 26.84 -5.80
C TRP A 623 -1.20 26.76 -6.52
N VAL A 624 -2.11 27.67 -6.15
CA VAL A 624 -3.35 27.92 -6.87
C VAL A 624 -3.12 29.07 -7.85
N ASP A 625 -3.46 28.86 -9.12
CA ASP A 625 -3.45 29.94 -10.12
C ASP A 625 -4.68 30.84 -9.94
N THR A 626 -4.45 31.97 -9.29
CA THR A 626 -5.52 32.95 -9.01
C THR A 626 -5.92 33.79 -10.24
N THR A 627 -5.28 33.61 -11.39
CA THR A 627 -5.65 34.25 -12.65
C THR A 627 -6.68 33.44 -13.43
N TYR A 628 -6.84 32.16 -13.11
CA TYR A 628 -7.83 31.29 -13.70
C TYR A 628 -9.21 31.57 -13.08
N THR A 629 -10.22 31.82 -13.93
CA THR A 629 -11.54 32.33 -13.51
C THR A 629 -12.70 31.38 -13.82
N GLU A 630 -12.47 30.30 -14.57
CA GLU A 630 -13.53 29.34 -14.94
C GLU A 630 -13.82 28.30 -13.83
N GLY A 631 -12.98 28.23 -12.81
CA GLY A 631 -13.05 27.30 -11.71
C GLY A 631 -11.81 27.40 -10.85
N ALA A 632 -11.21 26.27 -10.45
CA ALA A 632 -9.93 26.25 -9.78
C ALA A 632 -8.85 25.65 -10.67
N ARG A 633 -7.63 26.18 -10.56
CA ARG A 633 -6.44 25.63 -11.18
C ARG A 633 -5.33 25.48 -10.16
N PHE A 634 -4.97 24.25 -9.87
CA PHE A 634 -3.78 23.91 -9.10
C PHE A 634 -2.61 23.69 -10.05
N VAL A 635 -1.50 24.33 -9.77
CA VAL A 635 -0.29 24.20 -10.58
C VAL A 635 0.85 23.74 -9.69
N PHE A 636 1.64 22.79 -10.17
CA PHE A 636 2.88 22.45 -9.51
C PHE A 636 4.01 22.24 -10.52
N THR A 637 5.22 22.52 -10.06
CA THR A 637 6.42 22.26 -10.82
C THR A 637 7.13 21.02 -10.33
N HIS A 638 7.93 20.41 -11.18
CA HIS A 638 8.76 19.28 -10.85
C HIS A 638 10.06 19.33 -11.67
N PRO A 639 11.24 19.06 -11.08
CA PRO A 639 12.49 19.00 -11.84
C PRO A 639 12.50 17.75 -12.73
N ILE A 640 13.11 17.87 -13.93
CA ILE A 640 13.29 16.71 -14.81
C ILE A 640 14.31 15.74 -14.19
N ARG A 641 15.35 16.29 -13.56
CA ARG A 641 16.35 15.50 -12.82
C ARG A 641 16.39 15.94 -11.38
N GLN A 642 16.47 14.99 -10.47
CA GLN A 642 16.62 15.30 -9.06
C GLN A 642 18.03 15.83 -8.78
N LYS A 643 18.13 16.89 -7.98
CA LYS A 643 19.45 17.32 -7.48
C LYS A 643 20.00 16.20 -6.61
N LYS A 644 21.14 15.64 -7.00
CA LYS A 644 21.91 14.76 -6.08
C LYS A 644 22.28 15.58 -4.87
N GLY A 645 21.64 15.30 -3.73
CA GLY A 645 22.00 15.85 -2.42
C GLY A 645 23.32 15.28 -1.94
#